data_96a2e455d74dd9449872c6484d572572
#
_entry.id   96a2e455d74dd9449872c6484d572572
#
_cell.length_a   1.000
_cell.length_b   1.000
_cell.length_c   1.000
_cell.angle_alpha   90.00
_cell.angle_beta   90.00
_cell.angle_gamma   90.00
#
_symmetry.space_group_name_H-M   'P 1'
#
loop_
_entity.id
_entity.type
_entity.pdbx_description
1 polymer ?
#
loop_
_entity_poly.entity_id
_entity_poly.type
_entity_poly.pdbx_seq_one_letter_code
_entity_poly.pdbx_strand_id
1 'polypeptide(L)'
;MKFEIVSDFKPTGDQPEAINSLVDGINNNEDFQTLLGVTGSGKTFTIANVISNVNKPTLVLSHNKTLAAQLYSEFKQFFPNNLVEYFVSYYDYYQPEAYIPSSGTYIEKDLSINEEIEKFRLSTTSALLSGRKDIIVVASVSCIYGIGNPDDFHDNIIEIFVNQNKSREELLKRLVQGLYFRTTENFERGNFRVKGDTVDIFPAYADTAYRIHFFGNEIEEIEEFNPENGNIISEKDKLKIFPASIFVASKDRTNEAIKEIQDDLVKQISFFKESEMNLEAKRIEERTSFDIEMIKELGYCSGIENYSRYFDGRAAGTRPFCLLDYFPRDFLTVIDESHVTVPQIRAMYGGDKSRKFNLVEHGFRLPAAMDNRPLKFEEFENINNQTIYVSATPADYELEKCEGIVVEQIIRPTGLLEPKIIIKPLKNQIDDLIEEIRLRVIKKERVLVTTLTKKMAEELTKFLSRINISCRYIHSDVDTIERVEILYGLREGEFDVLIGVNLLREGLDLPEVSLVAIMDADKEGFLRSERSLIQTSGRAARNVNGCVIMYADKITNSMQKTIDQTDYKRKKQTEYNKLHKLTPKPIIKKSENSITEKLNPYKVNKIIDNNKEINFDKLSLIEIENLIKKTKNEMQKMAKSLHFVEAGKLRDQLFKLEEIKNKKKAD
;
A
#
# COMPACT_ATOMS: atom_id res chain seq x y z
N MET A 1 6.51 6.21 26.21
CA MET A 1 5.94 7.50 25.78
C MET A 1 4.44 7.32 25.61
N LYS A 2 3.66 8.39 25.76
CA LYS A 2 2.21 8.36 25.49
C LYS A 2 1.92 8.93 24.11
N PHE A 3 0.80 8.56 23.52
CA PHE A 3 0.33 9.19 22.31
C PHE A 3 -0.20 10.59 22.58
N GLU A 4 0.26 11.57 21.80
CA GLU A 4 -0.17 12.97 21.89
C GLU A 4 -0.73 13.41 20.53
N ILE A 5 -2.02 13.75 20.51
CA ILE A 5 -2.65 14.29 19.32
C ILE A 5 -2.33 15.78 19.19
N VAL A 6 -1.81 16.16 18.04
CA VAL A 6 -1.65 17.57 17.63
C VAL A 6 -2.68 17.86 16.52
N SER A 7 -3.70 18.63 16.86
CA SER A 7 -4.77 18.97 15.92
C SER A 7 -5.47 20.27 16.28
N ASP A 8 -5.78 21.08 15.27
CA ASP A 8 -6.63 22.28 15.40
C ASP A 8 -8.12 21.92 15.58
N PHE A 9 -8.48 20.64 15.32
CA PHE A 9 -9.84 20.16 15.39
C PHE A 9 -10.15 19.59 16.78
N LYS A 10 -11.40 19.78 17.21
CA LYS A 10 -11.97 19.14 18.41
C LYS A 10 -13.05 18.16 17.98
N PRO A 11 -13.24 17.05 18.70
CA PRO A 11 -14.35 16.13 18.42
C PRO A 11 -15.71 16.84 18.45
N THR A 12 -16.50 16.65 17.40
CA THR A 12 -17.83 17.27 17.21
C THR A 12 -18.85 16.28 16.66
N GLY A 13 -20.11 16.61 16.72
CA GLY A 13 -21.20 15.73 16.26
C GLY A 13 -21.28 14.45 17.10
N ASP A 14 -21.30 13.31 16.44
CA ASP A 14 -21.33 11.99 17.08
C ASP A 14 -19.93 11.55 17.56
N GLN A 15 -18.84 12.26 17.21
CA GLN A 15 -17.48 11.83 17.52
C GLN A 15 -17.21 11.67 19.01
N PRO A 16 -17.61 12.60 19.93
CA PRO A 16 -17.35 12.42 21.36
C PRO A 16 -17.96 11.15 21.93
N GLU A 17 -19.21 10.84 21.57
CA GLU A 17 -19.91 9.65 22.01
C GLU A 17 -19.27 8.38 21.41
N ALA A 18 -18.94 8.39 20.12
CA ALA A 18 -18.25 7.30 19.45
C ALA A 18 -16.88 7.00 20.05
N ILE A 19 -16.09 8.04 20.38
CA ILE A 19 -14.79 7.88 21.04
C ILE A 19 -14.97 7.23 22.40
N ASN A 20 -15.88 7.74 23.23
CA ASN A 20 -16.11 7.21 24.58
C ASN A 20 -16.57 5.75 24.52
N SER A 21 -17.55 5.44 23.67
CA SER A 21 -18.07 4.06 23.52
C SER A 21 -16.97 3.08 23.11
N LEU A 22 -16.13 3.44 22.12
CA LEU A 22 -15.03 2.59 21.67
C LEU A 22 -13.96 2.43 22.73
N VAL A 23 -13.61 3.49 23.47
CA VAL A 23 -12.64 3.44 24.58
C VAL A 23 -13.14 2.59 25.73
N ASP A 24 -14.41 2.74 26.09
CA ASP A 24 -15.05 1.95 27.15
C ASP A 24 -15.08 0.47 26.80
N GLY A 25 -15.42 0.11 25.54
CA GLY A 25 -15.39 -1.26 25.08
C GLY A 25 -13.98 -1.87 25.15
N ILE A 26 -12.94 -1.13 24.71
CA ILE A 26 -11.54 -1.59 24.82
C ILE A 26 -11.17 -1.82 26.30
N ASN A 27 -11.52 -0.89 27.19
CA ASN A 27 -11.22 -0.97 28.62
C ASN A 27 -11.99 -2.12 29.32
N ASN A 28 -13.17 -2.46 28.80
CA ASN A 28 -13.97 -3.59 29.26
C ASN A 28 -13.53 -4.94 28.65
N ASN A 29 -12.44 -4.93 27.85
CA ASN A 29 -11.91 -6.09 27.14
C ASN A 29 -12.88 -6.71 26.12
N GLU A 30 -13.68 -5.89 25.44
CA GLU A 30 -14.45 -6.33 24.28
C GLU A 30 -13.50 -6.69 23.14
N ASP A 31 -13.61 -7.89 22.58
CA ASP A 31 -12.74 -8.37 21.53
C ASP A 31 -13.03 -7.68 20.19
N PHE A 32 -14.28 -7.36 19.90
CA PHE A 32 -14.71 -6.82 18.62
C PHE A 32 -15.67 -5.64 18.80
N GLN A 33 -15.42 -4.57 18.06
CA GLN A 33 -16.29 -3.40 18.01
C GLN A 33 -16.42 -2.92 16.55
N THR A 34 -17.56 -2.34 16.19
CA THR A 34 -17.78 -1.80 14.86
C THR A 34 -18.12 -0.30 14.92
N LEU A 35 -17.33 0.54 14.24
CA LEU A 35 -17.62 1.93 13.97
C LEU A 35 -18.33 2.07 12.62
N LEU A 36 -19.63 2.32 12.63
CA LEU A 36 -20.41 2.67 11.45
C LEU A 36 -20.27 4.17 11.18
N GLY A 37 -19.34 4.53 10.32
CA GLY A 37 -19.06 5.94 10.04
C GLY A 37 -19.26 6.30 8.58
N VAL A 38 -20.14 7.29 8.30
CA VAL A 38 -20.36 7.76 6.93
C VAL A 38 -19.11 8.43 6.35
N THR A 39 -19.02 8.48 5.02
CA THR A 39 -17.93 9.18 4.34
C THR A 39 -17.90 10.64 4.73
N GLY A 40 -16.74 11.14 5.17
CA GLY A 40 -16.57 12.54 5.58
C GLY A 40 -17.01 12.86 7.01
N SER A 41 -17.36 11.87 7.84
CA SER A 41 -17.64 12.07 9.27
C SER A 41 -16.40 12.25 10.14
N GLY A 42 -15.19 12.06 9.58
CA GLY A 42 -13.93 12.14 10.32
C GLY A 42 -13.56 10.87 11.08
N LYS A 43 -13.83 9.68 10.52
CA LYS A 43 -13.51 8.38 11.12
C LYS A 43 -12.04 8.28 11.57
N THR A 44 -11.09 8.71 10.72
CA THR A 44 -9.66 8.69 11.05
C THR A 44 -9.35 9.50 12.31
N PHE A 45 -9.97 10.68 12.44
CA PHE A 45 -9.80 11.53 13.62
C PHE A 45 -10.41 10.90 14.89
N THR A 46 -11.56 10.24 14.77
CA THR A 46 -12.17 9.47 15.85
C THR A 46 -11.25 8.34 16.31
N ILE A 47 -10.71 7.54 15.38
CA ILE A 47 -9.77 6.46 15.69
C ILE A 47 -8.47 7.02 16.29
N ALA A 48 -7.95 8.15 15.81
CA ALA A 48 -6.79 8.80 16.41
C ALA A 48 -7.05 9.16 17.89
N ASN A 49 -8.23 9.70 18.21
CA ASN A 49 -8.61 9.99 19.60
C ASN A 49 -8.75 8.71 20.43
N VAL A 50 -9.30 7.64 19.91
CA VAL A 50 -9.36 6.33 20.59
C VAL A 50 -7.94 5.84 20.91
N ILE A 51 -7.03 5.82 19.92
CA ILE A 51 -5.62 5.40 20.11
C ILE A 51 -4.94 6.21 21.20
N SER A 52 -5.11 7.54 21.20
CA SER A 52 -4.52 8.42 22.22
C SER A 52 -5.05 8.12 23.62
N ASN A 53 -6.35 7.80 23.76
CA ASN A 53 -6.95 7.51 25.05
C ASN A 53 -6.56 6.13 25.60
N VAL A 54 -6.52 5.09 24.75
CA VAL A 54 -6.17 3.73 25.20
C VAL A 54 -4.68 3.48 25.28
N ASN A 55 -3.88 4.27 24.57
CA ASN A 55 -2.42 4.25 24.61
C ASN A 55 -1.79 2.87 24.33
N LYS A 56 -2.34 2.12 23.37
CA LYS A 56 -1.85 0.81 22.93
C LYS A 56 -1.15 0.92 21.56
N PRO A 57 -0.07 0.14 21.31
CA PRO A 57 0.45 -0.02 19.96
C PRO A 57 -0.68 -0.44 19.02
N THR A 58 -0.75 0.17 17.86
CA THR A 58 -1.92 0.00 16.97
C THR A 58 -1.52 -0.39 15.57
N LEU A 59 -2.16 -1.43 15.05
CA LEU A 59 -2.12 -1.81 13.63
C LEU A 59 -3.37 -1.30 12.93
N VAL A 60 -3.20 -0.48 11.89
CA VAL A 60 -4.28 0.01 11.03
C VAL A 60 -4.20 -0.69 9.69
N LEU A 61 -5.16 -1.55 9.38
CA LEU A 61 -5.21 -2.31 8.14
C LEU A 61 -6.10 -1.64 7.09
N SER A 62 -5.60 -1.58 5.87
CA SER A 62 -6.32 -1.09 4.70
C SER A 62 -6.22 -2.07 3.54
N HIS A 63 -7.24 -2.14 2.69
CA HIS A 63 -7.31 -3.09 1.58
C HIS A 63 -6.38 -2.75 0.39
N ASN A 64 -5.87 -1.53 0.27
CA ASN A 64 -4.96 -1.14 -0.80
C ASN A 64 -3.87 -0.15 -0.37
N LYS A 65 -2.80 -0.04 -1.19
CA LYS A 65 -1.65 0.84 -0.93
C LYS A 65 -2.02 2.33 -0.87
N THR A 66 -2.92 2.77 -1.75
CA THR A 66 -3.30 4.20 -1.87
C THR A 66 -4.03 4.68 -0.62
N LEU A 67 -4.99 3.91 -0.14
CA LEU A 67 -5.72 4.24 1.08
C LEU A 67 -4.81 4.14 2.31
N ALA A 68 -3.94 3.12 2.36
CA ALA A 68 -2.92 3.02 3.41
C ALA A 68 -2.00 4.25 3.44
N ALA A 69 -1.55 4.76 2.28
CA ALA A 69 -0.73 5.97 2.19
C ALA A 69 -1.49 7.22 2.67
N GLN A 70 -2.77 7.33 2.35
CA GLN A 70 -3.61 8.42 2.85
C GLN A 70 -3.75 8.36 4.38
N LEU A 71 -4.08 7.20 4.94
CA LEU A 71 -4.20 6.99 6.39
C LEU A 71 -2.88 7.26 7.11
N TYR A 72 -1.75 6.78 6.55
CA TYR A 72 -0.43 7.07 7.07
C TYR A 72 -0.16 8.57 7.16
N SER A 73 -0.46 9.32 6.09
CA SER A 73 -0.30 10.78 6.07
C SER A 73 -1.19 11.47 7.11
N GLU A 74 -2.46 11.05 7.25
CA GLU A 74 -3.39 11.60 8.23
C GLU A 74 -2.91 11.31 9.68
N PHE A 75 -2.53 10.06 9.99
CA PHE A 75 -2.00 9.72 11.32
C PHE A 75 -0.67 10.42 11.62
N LYS A 76 0.22 10.58 10.63
CA LYS A 76 1.48 11.32 10.81
C LYS A 76 1.26 12.79 11.16
N GLN A 77 0.20 13.41 10.62
CA GLN A 77 -0.20 14.76 10.98
C GLN A 77 -0.79 14.83 12.39
N PHE A 78 -1.61 13.85 12.80
CA PHE A 78 -2.18 13.81 14.13
C PHE A 78 -1.15 13.46 15.23
N PHE A 79 -0.12 12.69 14.89
CA PHE A 79 0.89 12.19 15.83
C PHE A 79 2.33 12.52 15.37
N PRO A 80 2.69 13.82 15.25
CA PRO A 80 4.00 14.22 14.74
C PRO A 80 5.17 13.80 15.66
N ASN A 81 4.92 13.62 16.98
CA ASN A 81 5.91 13.27 17.99
C ASN A 81 5.96 11.77 18.30
N ASN A 82 5.06 10.97 17.74
CA ASN A 82 5.00 9.53 17.95
C ASN A 82 5.47 8.77 16.71
N LEU A 83 5.72 7.48 16.83
CA LEU A 83 6.09 6.65 15.69
C LEU A 83 4.86 6.28 14.88
N VAL A 84 4.79 6.77 13.65
CA VAL A 84 3.80 6.34 12.66
C VAL A 84 4.58 5.73 11.51
N GLU A 85 4.35 4.44 11.26
CA GLU A 85 5.09 3.62 10.31
C GLU A 85 4.19 3.13 9.17
N TYR A 86 4.81 2.79 8.02
CA TYR A 86 4.10 2.40 6.81
C TYR A 86 4.57 1.05 6.30
N PHE A 87 3.67 0.07 6.23
CA PHE A 87 4.00 -1.29 5.84
C PHE A 87 3.07 -1.83 4.74
N VAL A 88 3.51 -1.75 3.49
CA VAL A 88 2.76 -2.25 2.34
C VAL A 88 3.63 -3.16 1.48
N SER A 89 3.06 -3.75 0.44
CA SER A 89 3.85 -4.52 -0.54
C SER A 89 4.88 -3.62 -1.23
N TYR A 90 6.15 -4.03 -1.21
CA TYR A 90 7.27 -3.27 -1.76
C TYR A 90 7.50 -3.49 -3.27
N TYR A 91 6.62 -4.26 -3.92
CA TYR A 91 6.67 -4.44 -5.37
C TYR A 91 5.91 -3.33 -6.10
N ASP A 92 6.57 -2.65 -7.04
CA ASP A 92 5.90 -1.77 -8.00
C ASP A 92 5.18 -2.60 -9.08
N TYR A 93 5.86 -3.66 -9.51
CA TYR A 93 5.31 -4.70 -10.38
C TYR A 93 5.56 -6.07 -9.75
N TYR A 94 4.58 -6.96 -9.82
CA TYR A 94 4.72 -8.32 -9.32
C TYR A 94 3.94 -9.31 -10.16
N GLN A 95 4.66 -10.19 -10.87
CA GLN A 95 4.14 -11.37 -11.52
C GLN A 95 4.57 -12.60 -10.73
N PRO A 96 3.66 -13.26 -10.02
CA PRO A 96 4.01 -14.46 -9.26
C PRO A 96 4.37 -15.61 -10.20
N GLU A 97 5.35 -16.42 -9.78
CA GLU A 97 5.66 -17.70 -10.41
C GLU A 97 4.40 -18.59 -10.43
N ALA A 98 4.07 -19.16 -11.57
CA ALA A 98 2.91 -20.03 -11.71
C ALA A 98 3.11 -21.09 -12.80
N TYR A 99 2.40 -22.20 -12.67
CA TYR A 99 2.29 -23.19 -13.72
C TYR A 99 0.82 -23.47 -14.03
N ILE A 100 0.48 -23.48 -15.32
CA ILE A 100 -0.87 -23.73 -15.82
C ILE A 100 -0.88 -25.09 -16.48
N PRO A 101 -1.36 -26.15 -15.80
CA PRO A 101 -1.28 -27.52 -16.32
C PRO A 101 -2.04 -27.72 -17.64
N SER A 102 -3.18 -27.03 -17.82
CA SER A 102 -4.03 -27.15 -19.02
C SER A 102 -3.34 -26.72 -20.32
N SER A 103 -2.41 -25.77 -20.26
CA SER A 103 -1.64 -25.27 -21.41
C SER A 103 -0.17 -25.69 -21.36
N GLY A 104 0.31 -26.32 -20.27
CA GLY A 104 1.71 -26.62 -20.06
C GLY A 104 2.59 -25.38 -19.93
N THR A 105 2.02 -24.22 -19.58
CA THR A 105 2.72 -22.95 -19.56
C THR A 105 3.30 -22.67 -18.18
N TYR A 106 4.61 -22.48 -18.13
CA TYR A 106 5.29 -21.97 -16.94
C TYR A 106 5.45 -20.47 -17.07
N ILE A 107 5.04 -19.74 -16.02
CA ILE A 107 5.16 -18.29 -15.88
C ILE A 107 6.28 -18.05 -14.86
N GLU A 108 7.37 -17.45 -15.31
CA GLU A 108 8.47 -17.09 -14.45
C GLU A 108 8.09 -15.90 -13.54
N LYS A 109 8.67 -15.90 -12.33
CA LYS A 109 8.51 -14.78 -11.40
C LYS A 109 9.19 -13.55 -11.98
N ASP A 110 8.46 -12.45 -12.11
CA ASP A 110 8.97 -11.15 -12.49
C ASP A 110 8.53 -10.09 -11.48
N LEU A 111 9.46 -9.22 -11.09
CA LEU A 111 9.18 -8.23 -10.06
C LEU A 111 10.08 -7.01 -10.20
N SER A 112 9.55 -5.88 -9.74
CA SER A 112 10.29 -4.63 -9.53
C SER A 112 10.10 -4.18 -8.09
N ILE A 113 11.20 -4.02 -7.36
CA ILE A 113 11.20 -3.59 -5.96
C ILE A 113 11.28 -2.06 -5.90
N ASN A 114 10.50 -1.48 -5.00
CA ASN A 114 10.58 -0.08 -4.64
C ASN A 114 11.43 0.08 -3.38
N GLU A 115 12.63 0.63 -3.52
CA GLU A 115 13.60 0.79 -2.44
C GLU A 115 13.08 1.68 -1.29
N GLU A 116 12.29 2.71 -1.59
CA GLU A 116 11.70 3.57 -0.55
C GLU A 116 10.65 2.81 0.28
N ILE A 117 9.84 1.96 -0.36
CA ILE A 117 8.87 1.13 0.38
C ILE A 117 9.61 0.05 1.18
N GLU A 118 10.71 -0.51 0.67
CA GLU A 118 11.54 -1.46 1.41
C GLU A 118 12.13 -0.81 2.67
N LYS A 119 12.64 0.41 2.57
CA LYS A 119 13.08 1.22 3.71
C LYS A 119 11.96 1.38 4.75
N PHE A 120 10.74 1.74 4.35
CA PHE A 120 9.61 1.86 5.28
C PHE A 120 9.27 0.54 5.98
N ARG A 121 9.39 -0.59 5.29
CA ARG A 121 9.17 -1.91 5.89
C ARG A 121 10.22 -2.23 6.95
N LEU A 122 11.49 -1.97 6.67
CA LEU A 122 12.59 -2.11 7.62
C LEU A 122 12.44 -1.13 8.78
N SER A 123 12.04 0.12 8.55
CA SER A 123 11.73 1.08 9.59
C SER A 123 10.64 0.55 10.52
N THR A 124 9.56 0.02 9.97
CA THR A 124 8.45 -0.55 10.74
C THR A 124 8.90 -1.70 11.65
N THR A 125 9.64 -2.69 11.12
CA THR A 125 10.12 -3.82 11.93
C THR A 125 11.09 -3.37 13.01
N SER A 126 11.98 -2.44 12.69
CA SER A 126 12.92 -1.83 13.64
C SER A 126 12.20 -1.05 14.74
N ALA A 127 11.18 -0.26 14.38
CA ALA A 127 10.36 0.50 15.32
C ALA A 127 9.63 -0.42 16.31
N LEU A 128 9.00 -1.48 15.83
CA LEU A 128 8.28 -2.45 16.66
C LEU A 128 9.21 -3.16 17.68
N LEU A 129 10.45 -3.47 17.28
CA LEU A 129 11.45 -4.11 18.15
C LEU A 129 12.30 -3.11 18.94
N SER A 130 12.10 -1.81 18.80
CA SER A 130 12.81 -0.77 19.54
C SER A 130 12.50 -0.74 21.04
N GLY A 131 11.38 -1.35 21.46
CA GLY A 131 10.84 -1.31 22.83
C GLY A 131 9.90 -0.12 23.08
N ARG A 132 9.65 0.75 22.10
CA ARG A 132 8.64 1.82 22.19
C ARG A 132 7.24 1.21 22.11
N LYS A 133 6.28 1.85 22.78
CA LYS A 133 4.87 1.42 22.79
C LYS A 133 3.94 2.41 22.08
N ASP A 134 4.43 3.59 21.78
CA ASP A 134 3.71 4.66 21.08
C ASP A 134 3.87 4.56 19.56
N ILE A 135 3.48 3.40 19.01
CA ILE A 135 3.66 3.06 17.59
C ILE A 135 2.30 2.81 16.92
N ILE A 136 2.08 3.47 15.81
CA ILE A 136 0.98 3.20 14.87
C ILE A 136 1.59 2.67 13.58
N VAL A 137 1.20 1.47 13.16
CA VAL A 137 1.59 0.90 11.87
C VAL A 137 0.39 0.92 10.94
N VAL A 138 0.50 1.64 9.84
CA VAL A 138 -0.50 1.61 8.77
C VAL A 138 -0.04 0.63 7.70
N ALA A 139 -0.81 -0.45 7.51
CA ALA A 139 -0.43 -1.54 6.64
C ALA A 139 -1.52 -1.87 5.60
N SER A 140 -1.09 -2.44 4.47
CA SER A 140 -2.00 -3.13 3.56
C SER A 140 -2.10 -4.61 3.94
N VAL A 141 -3.01 -5.35 3.30
CA VAL A 141 -3.20 -6.79 3.53
C VAL A 141 -1.91 -7.61 3.31
N SER A 142 -0.88 -7.03 2.68
CA SER A 142 0.44 -7.67 2.55
C SER A 142 1.13 -7.98 3.89
N CYS A 143 0.70 -7.40 4.99
CA CYS A 143 1.23 -7.65 6.34
C CYS A 143 0.98 -9.07 6.86
N ILE A 144 0.02 -9.82 6.28
CA ILE A 144 -0.25 -11.22 6.64
C ILE A 144 0.62 -12.22 5.89
N TYR A 145 1.46 -11.77 4.95
CA TYR A 145 2.44 -12.63 4.28
C TYR A 145 3.69 -12.85 5.14
N GLY A 146 4.36 -13.98 4.87
CA GLY A 146 5.58 -14.33 5.56
C GLY A 146 6.67 -13.28 5.42
N ILE A 147 7.28 -12.95 6.56
CA ILE A 147 8.52 -12.15 6.70
C ILE A 147 9.48 -12.89 7.61
N GLY A 148 10.66 -12.34 7.87
CA GLY A 148 11.66 -12.99 8.74
C GLY A 148 11.16 -13.22 10.17
N ASN A 149 11.85 -14.13 10.88
CA ASN A 149 11.59 -14.41 12.29
C ASN A 149 11.94 -13.19 13.15
N PRO A 150 11.01 -12.65 14.00
CA PRO A 150 11.31 -11.53 14.85
C PRO A 150 12.42 -11.78 15.88
N ASP A 151 12.58 -13.03 16.37
CA ASP A 151 13.64 -13.38 17.31
C ASP A 151 15.02 -13.30 16.64
N ASP A 152 15.17 -13.85 15.44
CA ASP A 152 16.41 -13.78 14.67
C ASP A 152 16.77 -12.32 14.32
N PHE A 153 15.76 -11.51 14.00
CA PHE A 153 15.98 -10.08 13.75
C PHE A 153 16.43 -9.36 15.03
N HIS A 154 15.81 -9.66 16.17
CA HIS A 154 16.15 -9.09 17.47
C HIS A 154 17.57 -9.47 17.91
N ASP A 155 18.00 -10.70 17.75
CA ASP A 155 19.33 -11.18 18.16
C ASP A 155 20.47 -10.56 17.35
N ASN A 156 20.14 -10.08 16.14
CA ASN A 156 21.09 -9.37 15.28
C ASN A 156 21.10 -7.83 15.51
N ILE A 157 20.35 -7.29 16.47
CA ILE A 157 20.44 -5.87 16.86
C ILE A 157 21.80 -5.60 17.48
N ILE A 158 22.49 -4.58 17.01
CA ILE A 158 23.76 -4.13 17.55
C ILE A 158 23.47 -2.94 18.47
N GLU A 159 23.74 -3.09 19.75
CA GLU A 159 23.61 -1.99 20.72
C GLU A 159 25.00 -1.51 21.10
N ILE A 160 25.23 -0.22 21.01
CA ILE A 160 26.47 0.46 21.35
C ILE A 160 26.19 1.74 22.13
N PHE A 161 27.13 2.12 22.99
CA PHE A 161 27.06 3.36 23.77
C PHE A 161 28.46 3.95 23.99
N VAL A 162 28.50 5.25 24.22
CA VAL A 162 29.75 5.99 24.48
C VAL A 162 30.45 5.45 25.74
N ASN A 163 31.78 5.40 25.74
CA ASN A 163 32.65 4.78 26.74
C ASN A 163 32.51 3.23 26.84
N GLN A 164 31.89 2.59 25.85
CA GLN A 164 31.83 1.13 25.80
C GLN A 164 33.18 0.55 25.33
N ASN A 165 33.73 -0.41 26.07
CA ASN A 165 34.88 -1.19 25.62
C ASN A 165 34.40 -2.26 24.64
N LYS A 166 34.54 -1.98 23.35
CA LYS A 166 34.15 -2.87 22.26
C LYS A 166 35.10 -2.66 21.07
N SER A 167 35.75 -3.73 20.61
CA SER A 167 36.68 -3.59 19.50
C SER A 167 35.97 -3.23 18.20
N ARG A 168 36.63 -2.40 17.38
CA ARG A 168 36.15 -2.06 16.04
C ARG A 168 35.90 -3.32 15.19
N GLU A 169 36.78 -4.32 15.28
CA GLU A 169 36.64 -5.58 14.53
C GLU A 169 35.37 -6.34 14.91
N GLU A 170 35.01 -6.37 16.18
CA GLU A 170 33.75 -6.97 16.64
C GLU A 170 32.54 -6.26 16.05
N LEU A 171 32.55 -4.92 16.05
CA LEU A 171 31.48 -4.13 15.42
C LEU A 171 31.37 -4.45 13.92
N LEU A 172 32.50 -4.47 13.19
CA LEU A 172 32.50 -4.77 11.75
C LEU A 172 31.98 -6.19 11.48
N LYS A 173 32.37 -7.18 12.27
CA LYS A 173 31.86 -8.55 12.16
C LYS A 173 30.35 -8.61 12.36
N ARG A 174 29.83 -7.92 13.38
CA ARG A 174 28.39 -7.86 13.65
C ARG A 174 27.61 -7.13 12.55
N LEU A 175 28.17 -6.06 11.97
CA LEU A 175 27.56 -5.37 10.81
C LEU A 175 27.40 -6.32 9.60
N VAL A 176 28.45 -7.09 9.28
CA VAL A 176 28.38 -8.09 8.19
C VAL A 176 27.35 -9.18 8.52
N GLN A 177 27.25 -9.63 9.77
CA GLN A 177 26.22 -10.59 10.21
C GLN A 177 24.81 -10.00 10.05
N GLY A 178 24.64 -8.69 10.32
CA GLY A 178 23.41 -7.93 10.10
C GLY A 178 23.15 -7.56 8.64
N LEU A 179 23.88 -8.17 7.69
CA LEU A 179 23.77 -7.97 6.25
C LEU A 179 24.09 -6.55 5.75
N TYR A 180 24.96 -5.82 6.47
CA TYR A 180 25.56 -4.58 5.96
C TYR A 180 26.75 -4.89 5.05
N PHE A 181 26.87 -4.13 3.97
CA PHE A 181 27.97 -4.25 3.01
C PHE A 181 29.06 -3.21 3.27
N ARG A 182 30.32 -3.65 3.22
CA ARG A 182 31.45 -2.73 3.29
C ARG A 182 31.67 -2.05 1.94
N THR A 183 31.74 -0.72 1.93
CA THR A 183 32.01 0.06 0.73
C THR A 183 33.22 0.99 0.93
N THR A 184 33.85 1.38 -0.18
CA THR A 184 34.90 2.40 -0.23
C THR A 184 34.51 3.59 -1.13
N GLU A 185 33.51 3.41 -1.99
CA GLU A 185 33.09 4.41 -3.00
C GLU A 185 31.70 4.94 -2.71
N ASN A 186 30.67 4.20 -3.09
CA ASN A 186 29.28 4.65 -2.93
C ASN A 186 28.77 4.34 -1.52
N PHE A 187 28.43 5.39 -0.76
CA PHE A 187 27.88 5.24 0.58
C PHE A 187 26.36 5.32 0.51
N GLU A 188 25.76 4.15 0.33
CA GLU A 188 24.32 3.97 0.18
C GLU A 188 23.71 3.30 1.40
N ARG A 189 22.38 3.27 1.51
CA ARG A 189 21.67 2.58 2.60
C ARG A 189 22.06 1.11 2.68
N GLY A 190 22.23 0.59 3.89
CA GLY A 190 22.71 -0.78 4.14
C GLY A 190 24.23 -0.95 4.01
N ASN A 191 24.98 0.13 3.82
CA ASN A 191 26.43 0.11 3.71
C ASN A 191 27.12 0.68 4.94
N PHE A 192 28.35 0.23 5.18
CA PHE A 192 29.28 0.85 6.12
C PHE A 192 30.64 1.09 5.46
N ARG A 193 31.36 2.09 5.96
CA ARG A 193 32.74 2.38 5.52
C ARG A 193 33.63 2.61 6.73
N VAL A 194 34.92 2.36 6.56
CA VAL A 194 35.93 2.47 7.63
C VAL A 194 37.04 3.40 7.15
N LYS A 195 37.31 4.42 7.94
CA LYS A 195 38.43 5.37 7.69
C LYS A 195 39.21 5.56 9.00
N GLY A 196 40.41 4.96 9.08
CA GLY A 196 41.19 4.99 10.32
C GLY A 196 40.43 4.39 11.51
N ASP A 197 40.24 5.15 12.56
CA ASP A 197 39.51 4.74 13.76
C ASP A 197 38.04 5.12 13.74
N THR A 198 37.52 5.50 12.57
CA THR A 198 36.12 5.89 12.39
C THR A 198 35.37 4.87 11.55
N VAL A 199 34.14 4.55 11.97
CA VAL A 199 33.20 3.70 11.23
C VAL A 199 31.95 4.48 10.94
N ASP A 200 31.68 4.74 9.66
CA ASP A 200 30.41 5.34 9.20
C ASP A 200 29.45 4.21 8.82
N ILE A 201 28.20 4.29 9.27
CA ILE A 201 27.15 3.30 9.02
C ILE A 201 25.91 4.01 8.49
N PHE A 202 25.41 3.60 7.33
CA PHE A 202 24.16 4.10 6.78
C PHE A 202 23.08 3.02 6.90
N PRO A 203 22.17 3.11 7.89
CA PRO A 203 21.14 2.12 8.09
C PRO A 203 20.21 1.99 6.88
N ALA A 204 19.77 0.77 6.59
CA ALA A 204 18.84 0.52 5.49
C ALA A 204 17.42 1.10 5.72
N TYR A 205 17.09 1.39 6.97
CA TYR A 205 15.78 1.85 7.44
C TYR A 205 15.72 3.37 7.73
N ALA A 206 16.81 4.13 7.51
CA ALA A 206 16.89 5.55 7.87
C ALA A 206 17.35 6.42 6.70
N ASP A 207 17.15 7.73 6.81
CA ASP A 207 17.65 8.74 5.88
C ASP A 207 18.92 9.43 6.41
N THR A 208 19.31 9.15 7.66
CA THR A 208 20.53 9.65 8.29
C THR A 208 21.52 8.52 8.52
N ALA A 209 22.79 8.85 8.60
CA ALA A 209 23.87 7.90 8.86
C ALA A 209 24.51 8.18 10.24
N TYR A 210 25.22 7.20 10.77
CA TYR A 210 25.90 7.30 12.04
C TYR A 210 27.41 7.18 11.84
N ARG A 211 28.16 7.98 12.55
CA ARG A 211 29.61 7.95 12.62
C ARG A 211 30.04 7.59 14.03
N ILE A 212 30.90 6.57 14.17
CA ILE A 212 31.37 6.04 15.42
C ILE A 212 32.87 6.23 15.47
N HIS A 213 33.34 7.01 16.44
CA HIS A 213 34.74 7.28 16.70
C HIS A 213 35.27 6.29 17.74
N PHE A 214 36.40 5.66 17.44
CA PHE A 214 37.08 4.72 18.33
C PHE A 214 38.40 5.32 18.83
N PHE A 215 38.67 5.16 20.13
CA PHE A 215 39.99 5.32 20.69
C PHE A 215 40.48 3.95 21.17
N GLY A 216 41.31 3.30 20.38
CA GLY A 216 41.68 1.88 20.61
C GLY A 216 40.49 0.95 20.54
N ASN A 217 40.08 0.37 21.67
CA ASN A 217 38.92 -0.51 21.83
C ASN A 217 37.72 0.18 22.50
N GLU A 218 37.77 1.48 22.71
CA GLU A 218 36.70 2.25 23.37
C GLU A 218 35.97 3.11 22.34
N ILE A 219 34.64 3.18 22.43
CA ILE A 219 33.82 4.06 21.64
C ILE A 219 33.83 5.44 22.30
N GLU A 220 34.51 6.43 21.67
CA GLU A 220 34.65 7.77 22.18
C GLU A 220 33.43 8.64 21.93
N GLU A 221 32.86 8.55 20.72
CA GLU A 221 31.77 9.41 20.28
C GLU A 221 30.89 8.71 19.24
N ILE A 222 29.60 9.05 19.24
CA ILE A 222 28.62 8.60 18.27
C ILE A 222 27.88 9.82 17.70
N GLU A 223 28.08 10.12 16.42
CA GLU A 223 27.44 11.23 15.70
C GLU A 223 26.36 10.70 14.75
N GLU A 224 25.24 11.41 14.69
CA GLU A 224 24.25 11.29 13.61
C GLU A 224 24.55 12.38 12.58
N PHE A 225 24.67 12.02 11.29
CA PHE A 225 24.99 12.96 10.23
C PHE A 225 24.18 12.73 8.97
N ASN A 226 24.09 13.76 8.14
CA ASN A 226 23.47 13.67 6.82
C ASN A 226 24.45 13.02 5.84
N PRO A 227 24.14 11.88 5.19
CA PRO A 227 25.05 11.15 4.30
C PRO A 227 25.38 11.90 3.01
N GLU A 228 24.54 12.85 2.55
CA GLU A 228 24.74 13.60 1.30
C GLU A 228 25.78 14.72 1.46
N ASN A 229 25.75 15.46 2.56
CA ASN A 229 26.59 16.64 2.78
C ASN A 229 27.58 16.48 3.94
N GLY A 230 27.48 15.40 4.74
CA GLY A 230 28.35 15.12 5.86
C GLY A 230 28.10 15.97 7.12
N ASN A 231 27.07 16.82 7.13
CA ASN A 231 26.78 17.68 8.29
C ASN A 231 26.29 16.86 9.48
N ILE A 232 26.86 17.13 10.66
CA ILE A 232 26.43 16.54 11.93
C ILE A 232 25.08 17.12 12.29
N ILE A 233 24.14 16.23 12.65
CA ILE A 233 22.78 16.56 13.06
C ILE A 233 22.66 16.54 14.58
N SER A 234 23.20 15.51 15.21
CA SER A 234 23.17 15.35 16.68
C SER A 234 24.21 14.35 17.15
N GLU A 235 24.63 14.47 18.41
CA GLU A 235 25.40 13.45 19.13
C GLU A 235 24.46 12.49 19.85
N LYS A 236 24.87 11.24 20.04
CA LYS A 236 24.11 10.19 20.71
C LYS A 236 24.95 9.51 21.80
N ASP A 237 24.40 9.37 22.98
CA ASP A 237 25.03 8.57 24.04
C ASP A 237 24.89 7.07 23.78
N LYS A 238 23.84 6.66 23.07
CA LYS A 238 23.47 5.28 22.79
C LYS A 238 22.87 5.13 21.40
N LEU A 239 23.23 4.06 20.72
CA LEU A 239 22.71 3.72 19.39
C LEU A 239 22.32 2.25 19.31
N LYS A 240 21.14 1.98 18.72
CA LYS A 240 20.73 0.66 18.28
C LYS A 240 20.76 0.61 16.75
N ILE A 241 21.50 -0.35 16.20
CA ILE A 241 21.61 -0.59 14.78
C ILE A 241 20.86 -1.89 14.48
N PHE A 242 19.81 -1.81 13.68
CA PHE A 242 19.02 -2.95 13.25
C PHE A 242 19.59 -3.57 11.98
N PRO A 243 19.32 -4.84 11.69
CA PRO A 243 19.76 -5.49 10.46
C PRO A 243 19.36 -4.74 9.18
N ALA A 244 20.17 -4.87 8.14
CA ALA A 244 19.91 -4.24 6.84
C ALA A 244 18.88 -5.00 5.98
N SER A 245 18.42 -6.17 6.42
CA SER A 245 17.37 -6.97 5.78
C SER A 245 16.42 -7.56 6.82
N ILE A 246 15.14 -7.73 6.43
CA ILE A 246 14.14 -8.40 7.28
C ILE A 246 14.45 -9.90 7.40
N PHE A 247 15.08 -10.50 6.38
CA PHE A 247 15.44 -11.91 6.35
C PHE A 247 16.90 -12.07 6.74
N VAL A 248 17.16 -12.28 8.02
CA VAL A 248 18.49 -12.50 8.56
C VAL A 248 18.55 -13.91 9.13
N ALA A 249 19.50 -14.71 8.67
CA ALA A 249 19.77 -16.05 9.23
C ALA A 249 21.25 -16.16 9.62
N SER A 250 21.54 -16.83 10.73
CA SER A 250 22.92 -17.12 11.11
C SER A 250 23.58 -18.08 10.11
N LYS A 251 24.93 -18.05 10.02
CA LYS A 251 25.66 -19.01 9.17
C LYS A 251 25.37 -20.46 9.55
N ASP A 252 25.26 -20.74 10.84
CA ASP A 252 24.98 -22.09 11.32
C ASP A 252 23.58 -22.53 10.88
N ARG A 253 22.57 -21.64 11.03
CA ARG A 253 21.22 -21.92 10.56
C ARG A 253 21.16 -22.07 9.03
N THR A 254 21.91 -21.27 8.27
CA THR A 254 22.01 -21.42 6.81
C THR A 254 22.56 -22.78 6.42
N ASN A 255 23.62 -23.26 7.09
CA ASN A 255 24.20 -24.56 6.83
C ASN A 255 23.25 -25.73 7.17
N GLU A 256 22.50 -25.61 8.27
CA GLU A 256 21.43 -26.55 8.63
C GLU A 256 20.30 -26.55 7.60
N ALA A 257 19.81 -25.36 7.21
CA ALA A 257 18.79 -25.22 6.19
C ALA A 257 19.19 -25.88 4.86
N ILE A 258 20.45 -25.72 4.42
CA ILE A 258 20.96 -26.38 3.21
C ILE A 258 20.87 -27.89 3.32
N LYS A 259 21.21 -28.47 4.47
CA LYS A 259 21.12 -29.94 4.68
C LYS A 259 19.66 -30.39 4.64
N GLU A 260 18.77 -29.68 5.34
CA GLU A 260 17.33 -29.99 5.34
C GLU A 260 16.74 -29.89 3.92
N ILE A 261 17.14 -28.89 3.12
CA ILE A 261 16.74 -28.76 1.71
C ILE A 261 17.22 -29.94 0.89
N GLN A 262 18.48 -30.39 1.07
CA GLN A 262 19.04 -31.54 0.38
C GLN A 262 18.30 -32.82 0.74
N ASP A 263 18.01 -33.04 2.02
CA ASP A 263 17.27 -34.21 2.49
C ASP A 263 15.87 -34.29 1.91
N ASP A 264 15.15 -33.17 1.88
CA ASP A 264 13.82 -33.10 1.29
C ASP A 264 13.83 -33.19 -0.24
N LEU A 265 14.91 -32.72 -0.91
CA LEU A 265 15.13 -32.92 -2.34
C LEU A 265 15.26 -34.40 -2.69
N VAL A 266 16.08 -35.15 -1.94
CA VAL A 266 16.25 -36.59 -2.16
C VAL A 266 14.93 -37.34 -2.01
N LYS A 267 14.14 -37.00 -0.97
CA LYS A 267 12.81 -37.59 -0.76
C LYS A 267 11.85 -37.28 -1.92
N GLN A 268 11.86 -36.04 -2.39
CA GLN A 268 10.96 -35.59 -3.47
C GLN A 268 11.33 -36.23 -4.82
N ILE A 269 12.63 -36.37 -5.11
CA ILE A 269 13.12 -37.07 -6.31
C ILE A 269 12.69 -38.55 -6.27
N SER A 270 12.83 -39.22 -5.12
CA SER A 270 12.41 -40.60 -4.95
C SER A 270 10.90 -40.76 -5.17
N PHE A 271 10.11 -39.88 -4.57
CA PHE A 271 8.65 -39.84 -4.75
C PHE A 271 8.25 -39.71 -6.23
N PHE A 272 8.86 -38.78 -6.98
CA PHE A 272 8.56 -38.60 -8.39
C PHE A 272 8.98 -39.78 -9.24
N LYS A 273 10.14 -40.41 -8.95
CA LYS A 273 10.59 -41.61 -9.67
C LYS A 273 9.69 -42.81 -9.41
N GLU A 274 9.27 -43.03 -8.17
CA GLU A 274 8.31 -44.10 -7.80
C GLU A 274 6.94 -43.89 -8.44
N SER A 275 6.57 -42.64 -8.68
CA SER A 275 5.33 -42.24 -9.38
C SER A 275 5.48 -42.19 -10.91
N GLU A 276 6.59 -42.63 -11.47
CA GLU A 276 6.92 -42.57 -12.92
C GLU A 276 6.98 -41.16 -13.52
N MET A 277 7.11 -40.13 -12.68
CA MET A 277 7.18 -38.70 -13.04
C MET A 277 8.65 -38.28 -13.24
N ASN A 278 9.32 -38.84 -14.22
CA ASN A 278 10.76 -38.66 -14.43
C ASN A 278 11.16 -37.24 -14.85
N LEU A 279 10.28 -36.55 -15.56
CA LEU A 279 10.50 -35.16 -15.98
C LEU A 279 10.46 -34.20 -14.79
N GLU A 280 9.51 -34.39 -13.88
CA GLU A 280 9.37 -33.65 -12.64
C GLU A 280 10.53 -33.90 -11.70
N ALA A 281 10.97 -35.17 -11.59
CA ALA A 281 12.16 -35.57 -10.81
C ALA A 281 13.43 -34.82 -11.28
N LYS A 282 13.66 -34.80 -12.60
CA LYS A 282 14.80 -34.08 -13.18
C LYS A 282 14.71 -32.57 -12.98
N ARG A 283 13.53 -32.00 -13.19
CA ARG A 283 13.30 -30.56 -13.04
C ARG A 283 13.56 -30.08 -11.62
N ILE A 284 13.02 -30.76 -10.62
CA ILE A 284 13.22 -30.37 -9.22
C ILE A 284 14.69 -30.53 -8.79
N GLU A 285 15.38 -31.58 -9.28
CA GLU A 285 16.79 -31.81 -9.01
C GLU A 285 17.66 -30.67 -9.56
N GLU A 286 17.53 -30.35 -10.84
CA GLU A 286 18.29 -29.29 -11.50
C GLU A 286 18.01 -27.89 -10.83
N ARG A 287 16.76 -27.57 -10.61
CA ARG A 287 16.39 -26.28 -10.02
C ARG A 287 16.89 -26.14 -8.59
N THR A 288 16.62 -27.11 -7.74
CA THR A 288 16.98 -27.02 -6.31
C THR A 288 18.52 -27.10 -6.11
N SER A 289 19.24 -27.91 -6.91
CA SER A 289 20.69 -27.92 -6.87
C SER A 289 21.30 -26.58 -7.23
N PHE A 290 20.79 -25.92 -8.27
CA PHE A 290 21.21 -24.58 -8.65
C PHE A 290 20.90 -23.55 -7.55
N ASP A 291 19.69 -23.59 -6.97
CA ASP A 291 19.31 -22.67 -5.87
C ASP A 291 20.24 -22.87 -4.64
N ILE A 292 20.63 -24.12 -4.31
CA ILE A 292 21.55 -24.42 -3.21
C ILE A 292 22.97 -23.87 -3.51
N GLU A 293 23.46 -23.98 -4.73
CA GLU A 293 24.77 -23.41 -5.12
C GLU A 293 24.74 -21.88 -4.96
N MET A 294 23.69 -21.22 -5.43
CA MET A 294 23.52 -19.77 -5.28
C MET A 294 23.48 -19.36 -3.80
N ILE A 295 22.76 -20.09 -2.96
CA ILE A 295 22.70 -19.83 -1.50
C ILE A 295 24.08 -19.98 -0.86
N LYS A 296 24.88 -20.99 -1.24
CA LYS A 296 26.21 -21.19 -0.71
C LYS A 296 27.21 -20.10 -1.10
N GLU A 297 27.18 -19.69 -2.36
CA GLU A 297 28.16 -18.74 -2.90
C GLU A 297 27.76 -17.26 -2.61
N LEU A 298 26.48 -16.93 -2.73
CA LEU A 298 25.99 -15.55 -2.64
C LEU A 298 25.15 -15.27 -1.39
N GLY A 299 24.77 -16.32 -0.63
CA GLY A 299 23.82 -16.20 0.49
C GLY A 299 22.37 -16.00 0.05
N TYR A 300 22.06 -16.03 -1.25
CA TYR A 300 20.76 -15.74 -1.82
C TYR A 300 20.50 -16.52 -3.12
N CYS A 301 19.24 -16.83 -3.40
CA CYS A 301 18.79 -17.33 -4.70
C CYS A 301 17.46 -16.68 -5.13
N SER A 302 17.14 -16.73 -6.41
CA SER A 302 15.84 -16.28 -6.91
C SER A 302 14.71 -17.16 -6.37
N GLY A 303 13.77 -16.58 -5.63
CA GLY A 303 12.70 -17.32 -4.98
C GLY A 303 13.10 -17.95 -3.64
N ILE A 304 14.11 -17.40 -2.95
CA ILE A 304 14.57 -17.86 -1.63
C ILE A 304 13.44 -17.99 -0.61
N GLU A 305 12.38 -17.20 -0.77
CA GLU A 305 11.20 -17.27 0.08
C GLU A 305 10.51 -18.65 0.06
N ASN A 306 10.68 -19.44 -1.00
CA ASN A 306 10.14 -20.81 -1.05
C ASN A 306 10.88 -21.78 -0.11
N TYR A 307 12.03 -21.37 0.40
CA TYR A 307 12.83 -22.09 1.39
C TYR A 307 12.73 -21.49 2.80
N SER A 308 11.88 -20.48 3.03
CA SER A 308 11.77 -19.75 4.31
C SER A 308 11.57 -20.67 5.51
N ARG A 309 10.81 -21.76 5.37
CA ARG A 309 10.59 -22.75 6.43
C ARG A 309 11.88 -23.28 7.02
N TYR A 310 12.86 -23.60 6.15
CA TYR A 310 14.14 -24.13 6.58
C TYR A 310 15.00 -23.08 7.28
N PHE A 311 15.00 -21.85 6.78
CA PHE A 311 15.74 -20.75 7.41
C PHE A 311 15.15 -20.34 8.76
N ASP A 312 13.83 -20.37 8.90
CA ASP A 312 13.13 -20.06 10.17
C ASP A 312 13.16 -21.24 11.16
N GLY A 313 13.61 -22.45 10.78
CA GLY A 313 13.57 -23.64 11.62
C GLY A 313 12.18 -24.15 11.96
N ARG A 314 11.16 -23.80 11.14
CA ARG A 314 9.77 -24.15 11.40
C ARG A 314 9.44 -25.58 10.95
N ALA A 315 8.57 -26.25 11.70
CA ALA A 315 8.02 -27.54 11.29
C ALA A 315 7.11 -27.38 10.06
N ALA A 316 7.05 -28.43 9.21
CA ALA A 316 6.17 -28.46 8.05
C ALA A 316 4.71 -28.18 8.42
N GLY A 317 4.02 -27.36 7.61
CA GLY A 317 2.62 -27.00 7.81
C GLY A 317 2.36 -25.89 8.84
N THR A 318 3.38 -25.46 9.60
CA THR A 318 3.22 -24.34 10.53
C THR A 318 3.07 -23.00 9.78
N ARG A 319 2.41 -22.04 10.42
CA ARG A 319 2.24 -20.72 9.83
C ARG A 319 3.59 -19.99 9.76
N PRO A 320 3.82 -19.13 8.75
CA PRO A 320 4.99 -18.26 8.72
C PRO A 320 4.87 -17.15 9.76
N PHE A 321 6.01 -16.57 10.14
CA PHE A 321 6.03 -15.31 10.85
C PHE A 321 5.58 -14.18 9.91
N CYS A 322 4.80 -13.25 10.43
CA CYS A 322 4.31 -12.09 9.68
C CYS A 322 4.48 -10.81 10.50
N LEU A 323 4.05 -9.66 9.97
CA LEU A 323 4.19 -8.40 10.69
C LEU A 323 3.53 -8.41 12.08
N LEU A 324 2.42 -9.14 12.24
CA LEU A 324 1.69 -9.20 13.51
C LEU A 324 2.54 -9.84 14.63
N ASP A 325 3.50 -10.72 14.29
CA ASP A 325 4.40 -11.35 15.25
C ASP A 325 5.46 -10.38 15.82
N TYR A 326 5.68 -9.24 15.19
CA TYR A 326 6.58 -8.18 15.67
C TYR A 326 5.90 -7.27 16.69
N PHE A 327 4.57 -7.28 16.77
CA PHE A 327 3.83 -6.49 17.76
C PHE A 327 3.97 -7.09 19.16
N PRO A 328 3.91 -6.27 20.22
CA PRO A 328 3.74 -6.78 21.57
C PRO A 328 2.37 -7.47 21.69
N ARG A 329 2.22 -8.38 22.65
CA ARG A 329 0.99 -9.18 22.80
C ARG A 329 -0.29 -8.34 22.98
N ASP A 330 -0.18 -7.18 23.62
CA ASP A 330 -1.32 -6.27 23.82
C ASP A 330 -1.24 -5.10 22.83
N PHE A 331 -1.82 -5.30 21.64
CA PHE A 331 -1.96 -4.27 20.63
C PHE A 331 -3.41 -4.18 20.12
N LEU A 332 -3.77 -3.03 19.59
CA LEU A 332 -5.07 -2.77 19.00
C LEU A 332 -5.01 -2.95 17.48
N THR A 333 -5.98 -3.65 16.91
CA THR A 333 -6.15 -3.75 15.46
C THR A 333 -7.33 -2.89 15.02
N VAL A 334 -7.11 -2.03 14.04
CA VAL A 334 -8.15 -1.25 13.36
C VAL A 334 -8.22 -1.68 11.91
N ILE A 335 -9.37 -2.17 11.46
CA ILE A 335 -9.56 -2.61 10.07
C ILE A 335 -10.43 -1.59 9.35
N ASP A 336 -9.76 -0.76 8.53
CA ASP A 336 -10.46 0.26 7.74
C ASP A 336 -11.11 -0.36 6.51
N GLU A 337 -12.27 0.19 6.12
CA GLU A 337 -13.15 -0.36 5.09
C GLU A 337 -13.31 -1.89 5.23
N SER A 338 -13.63 -2.34 6.46
CA SER A 338 -13.60 -3.73 6.89
C SER A 338 -14.42 -4.67 6.00
N HIS A 339 -15.57 -4.19 5.49
CA HIS A 339 -16.43 -4.92 4.56
C HIS A 339 -15.73 -5.35 3.25
N VAL A 340 -14.54 -4.80 2.95
CA VAL A 340 -13.68 -5.18 1.82
C VAL A 340 -12.40 -5.84 2.31
N THR A 341 -11.77 -5.26 3.34
CA THR A 341 -10.49 -5.73 3.87
C THR A 341 -10.60 -7.15 4.43
N VAL A 342 -11.64 -7.46 5.18
CA VAL A 342 -11.86 -8.80 5.76
C VAL A 342 -12.06 -9.88 4.70
N PRO A 343 -12.95 -9.73 3.70
CA PRO A 343 -13.06 -10.69 2.60
C PRO A 343 -11.76 -10.88 1.82
N GLN A 344 -10.96 -9.82 1.65
CA GLN A 344 -9.66 -9.91 0.98
C GLN A 344 -8.68 -10.75 1.77
N ILE A 345 -8.55 -10.54 3.10
CA ILE A 345 -7.72 -11.37 3.98
C ILE A 345 -8.13 -12.85 3.86
N ARG A 346 -9.44 -13.13 3.90
CA ARG A 346 -9.99 -14.49 3.79
C ARG A 346 -9.65 -15.16 2.46
N ALA A 347 -9.64 -14.42 1.36
CA ALA A 347 -9.40 -14.96 0.02
C ALA A 347 -7.92 -15.23 -0.30
N MET A 348 -6.99 -14.53 0.36
CA MET A 348 -5.56 -14.55 0.03
C MET A 348 -4.95 -15.95 0.09
N TYR A 349 -5.23 -16.71 1.14
CA TYR A 349 -4.67 -18.05 1.33
C TYR A 349 -5.07 -19.03 0.22
N GLY A 350 -6.35 -19.02 -0.20
CA GLY A 350 -6.85 -19.96 -1.20
C GLY A 350 -6.19 -19.80 -2.56
N GLY A 351 -6.01 -18.57 -3.01
CA GLY A 351 -5.36 -18.25 -4.28
C GLY A 351 -3.88 -18.64 -4.30
N ASP A 352 -3.14 -18.32 -3.22
CA ASP A 352 -1.72 -18.69 -3.09
C ASP A 352 -1.51 -20.21 -3.02
N LYS A 353 -2.34 -20.89 -2.24
CA LYS A 353 -2.30 -22.36 -2.11
C LYS A 353 -2.48 -23.07 -3.46
N SER A 354 -3.50 -22.69 -4.23
CA SER A 354 -3.78 -23.32 -5.54
C SER A 354 -2.62 -23.15 -6.51
N ARG A 355 -2.04 -21.96 -6.57
CA ARG A 355 -0.89 -21.63 -7.43
C ARG A 355 0.35 -22.45 -7.05
N LYS A 356 0.70 -22.51 -5.77
CA LYS A 356 1.87 -23.24 -5.28
C LYS A 356 1.72 -24.75 -5.36
N PHE A 357 0.50 -25.26 -5.17
CA PHE A 357 0.21 -26.68 -5.35
C PHE A 357 0.61 -27.15 -6.74
N ASN A 358 0.23 -26.42 -7.80
CA ASN A 358 0.63 -26.76 -9.16
C ASN A 358 2.16 -26.74 -9.35
N LEU A 359 2.87 -25.78 -8.73
CA LEU A 359 4.34 -25.72 -8.81
C LEU A 359 5.02 -26.92 -8.15
N VAL A 360 4.50 -27.37 -7.01
CA VAL A 360 5.04 -28.53 -6.27
C VAL A 360 4.71 -29.82 -7.01
N GLU A 361 3.47 -30.02 -7.43
CA GLU A 361 3.00 -31.24 -8.09
C GLU A 361 3.73 -31.49 -9.42
N HIS A 362 4.10 -30.43 -10.14
CA HIS A 362 4.82 -30.54 -11.42
C HIS A 362 6.35 -30.33 -11.31
N GLY A 363 6.94 -30.45 -10.11
CA GLY A 363 8.38 -30.45 -9.89
C GLY A 363 9.10 -29.12 -10.11
N PHE A 364 8.39 -27.98 -10.02
CA PHE A 364 9.03 -26.65 -10.06
C PHE A 364 9.53 -26.19 -8.70
N ARG A 365 8.90 -26.64 -7.61
CA ARG A 365 9.29 -26.27 -6.23
C ARG A 365 9.15 -27.45 -5.28
N LEU A 366 9.97 -27.44 -4.21
CA LEU A 366 9.83 -28.40 -3.11
C LEU A 366 8.53 -28.18 -2.32
N PRO A 367 8.00 -29.20 -1.63
CA PRO A 367 6.82 -29.08 -0.77
C PRO A 367 6.88 -27.93 0.24
N ALA A 368 8.07 -27.57 0.72
CA ALA A 368 8.29 -26.43 1.62
C ALA A 368 7.80 -25.09 1.07
N ALA A 369 7.71 -24.94 -0.25
CA ALA A 369 7.14 -23.73 -0.86
C ALA A 369 5.69 -23.47 -0.43
N MET A 370 4.93 -24.52 -0.06
CA MET A 370 3.57 -24.41 0.46
C MET A 370 3.51 -23.72 1.84
N ASP A 371 4.61 -23.75 2.60
CA ASP A 371 4.71 -23.16 3.94
C ASP A 371 5.08 -21.66 3.91
N ASN A 372 5.53 -21.15 2.76
CA ASN A 372 5.63 -19.71 2.52
C ASN A 372 4.30 -19.19 2.00
N ARG A 373 3.38 -18.86 2.85
CA ARG A 373 2.00 -18.52 2.54
C ARG A 373 1.48 -17.34 3.37
N PRO A 374 0.43 -16.66 2.93
CA PRO A 374 -0.28 -15.76 3.84
C PRO A 374 -0.92 -16.55 4.98
N LEU A 375 -1.23 -15.88 6.08
CA LEU A 375 -2.00 -16.46 7.16
C LEU A 375 -3.33 -17.01 6.63
N LYS A 376 -3.80 -18.10 7.19
CA LYS A 376 -5.19 -18.49 7.10
C LYS A 376 -6.04 -17.50 7.89
N PHE A 377 -7.31 -17.38 7.55
CA PHE A 377 -8.18 -16.43 8.21
C PHE A 377 -8.29 -16.67 9.72
N GLU A 378 -8.42 -17.93 10.13
CA GLU A 378 -8.48 -18.33 11.54
C GLU A 378 -7.15 -18.01 12.27
N GLU A 379 -6.01 -18.15 11.59
CA GLU A 379 -4.70 -17.78 12.16
C GLU A 379 -4.61 -16.26 12.37
N PHE A 380 -5.14 -15.48 11.44
CA PHE A 380 -5.22 -14.03 11.57
C PHE A 380 -6.13 -13.62 12.74
N GLU A 381 -7.30 -14.23 12.88
CA GLU A 381 -8.21 -13.95 14.01
C GLU A 381 -7.55 -14.27 15.36
N ASN A 382 -6.86 -15.40 15.47
CA ASN A 382 -6.23 -15.84 16.72
C ASN A 382 -5.05 -15.00 17.20
N ILE A 383 -4.39 -14.24 16.29
CA ILE A 383 -3.29 -13.34 16.66
C ILE A 383 -3.82 -12.00 17.18
N ASN A 384 -4.95 -11.54 16.66
CA ASN A 384 -5.55 -10.28 17.06
C ASN A 384 -6.27 -10.43 18.40
N ASN A 385 -6.03 -9.49 19.32
CA ASN A 385 -6.72 -9.46 20.60
C ASN A 385 -8.00 -8.63 20.52
N GLN A 386 -7.86 -7.32 20.33
CA GLN A 386 -8.99 -6.39 20.23
C GLN A 386 -9.00 -5.76 18.83
N THR A 387 -10.17 -5.77 18.21
CA THR A 387 -10.33 -5.29 16.83
C THR A 387 -11.49 -4.30 16.71
N ILE A 388 -11.20 -3.13 16.12
CA ILE A 388 -12.22 -2.17 15.69
C ILE A 388 -12.40 -2.30 14.17
N TYR A 389 -13.58 -2.69 13.74
CA TYR A 389 -13.99 -2.63 12.35
C TYR A 389 -14.51 -1.25 12.01
N VAL A 390 -13.96 -0.61 10.98
CA VAL A 390 -14.38 0.72 10.55
C VAL A 390 -14.99 0.62 9.16
N SER A 391 -16.24 0.99 9.00
CA SER A 391 -16.94 0.92 7.72
C SER A 391 -18.11 1.90 7.64
N ALA A 392 -18.42 2.38 6.43
CA ALA A 392 -19.67 3.07 6.14
C ALA A 392 -20.84 2.07 5.89
N THR A 393 -20.51 0.84 5.56
CA THR A 393 -21.46 -0.26 5.23
C THR A 393 -20.93 -1.58 5.79
N PRO A 394 -20.96 -1.82 7.12
CA PRO A 394 -20.49 -3.05 7.73
C PRO A 394 -21.12 -4.29 7.07
N ALA A 395 -20.37 -5.38 6.98
CA ALA A 395 -20.82 -6.64 6.45
C ALA A 395 -21.40 -7.54 7.57
N ASP A 396 -22.01 -8.65 7.18
CA ASP A 396 -22.64 -9.58 8.13
C ASP A 396 -21.61 -10.14 9.12
N TYR A 397 -20.38 -10.38 8.67
CA TYR A 397 -19.29 -10.86 9.51
C TYR A 397 -18.97 -9.90 10.68
N GLU A 398 -18.82 -8.59 10.40
CA GLU A 398 -18.54 -7.60 11.45
C GLU A 398 -19.73 -7.48 12.42
N LEU A 399 -20.95 -7.51 11.88
CA LEU A 399 -22.17 -7.42 12.69
C LEU A 399 -22.35 -8.68 13.57
N GLU A 400 -22.04 -9.87 13.06
CA GLU A 400 -22.05 -11.11 13.84
C GLU A 400 -21.01 -11.06 14.97
N LYS A 401 -19.79 -10.60 14.70
CA LYS A 401 -18.72 -10.48 15.70
C LYS A 401 -19.05 -9.49 16.82
N CYS A 402 -19.79 -8.43 16.51
CA CYS A 402 -20.21 -7.40 17.48
C CYS A 402 -21.63 -7.63 18.01
N GLU A 403 -22.23 -8.82 17.81
CA GLU A 403 -23.59 -9.16 18.25
C GLU A 403 -24.66 -8.15 17.79
N GLY A 404 -24.43 -7.50 16.64
CA GLY A 404 -25.30 -6.48 16.07
C GLY A 404 -25.15 -5.08 16.70
N ILE A 405 -24.29 -4.92 17.69
CA ILE A 405 -24.05 -3.63 18.35
C ILE A 405 -23.01 -2.83 17.56
N VAL A 406 -23.39 -1.65 17.08
CA VAL A 406 -22.50 -0.76 16.34
C VAL A 406 -22.45 0.63 16.95
N VAL A 407 -21.28 1.24 16.91
CA VAL A 407 -21.09 2.65 17.27
C VAL A 407 -21.34 3.50 16.04
N GLU A 408 -22.37 4.35 16.08
CA GLU A 408 -22.75 5.19 14.93
C GLU A 408 -21.99 6.52 14.92
N GLN A 409 -21.49 6.90 13.74
CA GLN A 409 -20.91 8.21 13.48
C GLN A 409 -21.44 8.76 12.14
N ILE A 410 -22.64 9.32 12.19
CA ILE A 410 -23.40 9.77 11.01
C ILE A 410 -23.21 11.26 10.74
N ILE A 411 -23.03 12.07 11.78
CA ILE A 411 -22.92 13.51 11.66
C ILE A 411 -21.58 13.93 11.04
N ARG A 412 -21.63 14.70 9.96
CA ARG A 412 -20.46 15.37 9.37
C ARG A 412 -20.24 16.74 10.02
N PRO A 413 -19.05 17.00 10.56
CA PRO A 413 -18.71 18.31 11.13
C PRO A 413 -18.89 19.48 10.15
N THR A 414 -18.77 19.22 8.85
CA THR A 414 -18.95 20.23 7.78
C THR A 414 -20.40 20.61 7.51
N GLY A 415 -21.36 19.89 8.11
CA GLY A 415 -22.79 20.07 7.85
C GLY A 415 -23.28 19.54 6.51
N LEU A 416 -22.42 18.91 5.70
CA LEU A 416 -22.79 18.35 4.38
C LEU A 416 -23.83 17.23 4.54
N LEU A 417 -24.90 17.35 3.74
CA LEU A 417 -25.99 16.37 3.73
C LEU A 417 -25.66 15.17 2.84
N GLU A 418 -26.27 14.01 3.12
CA GLU A 418 -26.30 12.93 2.14
C GLU A 418 -26.95 13.41 0.83
N PRO A 419 -26.48 12.91 -0.34
CA PRO A 419 -27.04 13.34 -1.62
C PRO A 419 -28.50 12.92 -1.75
N LYS A 420 -29.29 13.76 -2.44
CA LYS A 420 -30.68 13.39 -2.74
C LYS A 420 -30.71 12.31 -3.80
N ILE A 421 -31.44 11.22 -3.56
CA ILE A 421 -31.66 10.15 -4.54
C ILE A 421 -32.93 10.46 -5.33
N ILE A 422 -32.81 10.44 -6.67
CA ILE A 422 -33.91 10.65 -7.61
C ILE A 422 -34.00 9.40 -8.49
N ILE A 423 -35.19 8.84 -8.63
CA ILE A 423 -35.45 7.72 -9.52
C ILE A 423 -36.03 8.26 -10.83
N LYS A 424 -35.47 7.87 -11.96
CA LYS A 424 -35.94 8.21 -13.29
C LYS A 424 -36.15 6.95 -14.12
N PRO A 425 -37.09 6.94 -15.09
CA PRO A 425 -37.39 5.75 -15.88
C PRO A 425 -36.21 5.38 -16.81
N LEU A 426 -36.11 4.10 -17.19
CA LEU A 426 -35.12 3.63 -18.17
C LEU A 426 -35.36 4.18 -19.57
N LYS A 427 -36.61 4.46 -19.92
CA LYS A 427 -36.95 5.05 -21.21
C LYS A 427 -36.30 6.42 -21.35
N ASN A 428 -35.52 6.63 -22.41
CA ASN A 428 -34.75 7.85 -22.69
C ASN A 428 -33.68 8.20 -21.62
N GLN A 429 -33.18 7.20 -20.89
CA GLN A 429 -32.17 7.42 -19.83
C GLN A 429 -30.89 8.10 -20.36
N ILE A 430 -30.50 7.88 -21.60
CA ILE A 430 -29.30 8.49 -22.20
C ILE A 430 -29.53 9.98 -22.51
N ASP A 431 -30.69 10.34 -23.07
CA ASP A 431 -31.01 11.75 -23.38
C ASP A 431 -31.12 12.58 -22.10
N ASP A 432 -31.79 12.04 -21.07
CA ASP A 432 -31.87 12.65 -19.75
C ASP A 432 -30.52 12.79 -19.09
N LEU A 433 -29.66 11.75 -19.17
CA LEU A 433 -28.29 11.80 -18.65
C LEU A 433 -27.48 12.92 -19.32
N ILE A 434 -27.60 13.09 -20.63
CA ILE A 434 -26.91 14.16 -21.38
C ILE A 434 -27.31 15.53 -20.89
N GLU A 435 -28.61 15.74 -20.67
CA GLU A 435 -29.14 17.02 -20.16
C GLU A 435 -28.59 17.31 -18.76
N GLU A 436 -28.63 16.32 -17.85
CA GLU A 436 -28.08 16.44 -16.50
C GLU A 436 -26.56 16.70 -16.51
N ILE A 437 -25.79 16.05 -17.38
CA ILE A 437 -24.36 16.30 -17.56
C ILE A 437 -24.14 17.78 -17.97
N ARG A 438 -24.84 18.27 -19.00
CA ARG A 438 -24.68 19.65 -19.45
C ARG A 438 -24.96 20.66 -18.38
N LEU A 439 -25.99 20.44 -17.55
CA LEU A 439 -26.32 21.31 -16.40
C LEU A 439 -25.18 21.35 -15.37
N ARG A 440 -24.45 20.25 -15.16
CA ARG A 440 -23.32 20.19 -14.22
C ARG A 440 -22.04 20.82 -14.82
N VAL A 441 -21.78 20.54 -16.09
CA VAL A 441 -20.62 21.10 -16.81
C VAL A 441 -20.65 22.64 -16.83
N ILE A 442 -21.82 23.24 -17.04
CA ILE A 442 -22.01 24.70 -16.96
C ILE A 442 -21.58 25.25 -15.59
N LYS A 443 -21.79 24.48 -14.52
CA LYS A 443 -21.40 24.84 -13.14
C LYS A 443 -19.95 24.46 -12.81
N LYS A 444 -19.20 23.89 -13.75
CA LYS A 444 -17.86 23.33 -13.55
C LYS A 444 -17.81 22.19 -12.51
N GLU A 445 -18.91 21.48 -12.35
CA GLU A 445 -19.03 20.31 -11.50
C GLU A 445 -18.74 19.05 -12.30
N ARG A 446 -18.35 17.94 -11.62
CA ARG A 446 -18.00 16.66 -12.24
C ARG A 446 -19.12 15.64 -12.08
N VAL A 447 -19.18 14.71 -13.03
CA VAL A 447 -20.21 13.68 -13.09
C VAL A 447 -19.57 12.30 -13.10
N LEU A 448 -20.11 11.38 -12.29
CA LEU A 448 -19.76 9.95 -12.32
C LEU A 448 -20.93 9.16 -12.88
N VAL A 449 -20.66 8.24 -13.82
CA VAL A 449 -21.68 7.38 -14.41
C VAL A 449 -21.27 5.91 -14.21
N THR A 450 -22.15 5.12 -13.60
CA THR A 450 -21.92 3.68 -13.41
C THR A 450 -22.78 2.85 -14.34
N THR A 451 -22.13 1.93 -15.07
CA THR A 451 -22.77 0.96 -15.97
C THR A 451 -22.63 -0.46 -15.43
N LEU A 452 -23.31 -1.43 -16.06
CA LEU A 452 -23.25 -2.84 -15.65
C LEU A 452 -22.10 -3.61 -16.31
N THR A 453 -21.66 -3.21 -17.49
CA THR A 453 -20.64 -3.92 -18.25
C THR A 453 -19.57 -3.00 -18.82
N LYS A 454 -18.37 -3.54 -19.05
CA LYS A 454 -17.27 -2.83 -19.72
C LYS A 454 -17.70 -2.28 -21.08
N LYS A 455 -18.38 -3.12 -21.87
CA LYS A 455 -18.86 -2.76 -23.21
C LYS A 455 -19.80 -1.55 -23.16
N MET A 456 -20.75 -1.51 -22.21
CA MET A 456 -21.61 -0.33 -22.01
C MET A 456 -20.82 0.92 -21.65
N ALA A 457 -19.80 0.82 -20.79
CA ALA A 457 -18.96 1.96 -20.44
C ALA A 457 -18.23 2.52 -21.66
N GLU A 458 -17.63 1.66 -22.46
CA GLU A 458 -16.93 2.03 -23.70
C GLU A 458 -17.85 2.65 -24.75
N GLU A 459 -19.01 2.02 -25.01
CA GLU A 459 -19.99 2.51 -25.97
C GLU A 459 -20.56 3.86 -25.55
N LEU A 460 -20.90 4.04 -24.26
CA LEU A 460 -21.38 5.30 -23.72
C LEU A 460 -20.31 6.39 -23.83
N THR A 461 -19.05 6.08 -23.54
CA THR A 461 -17.93 7.02 -23.69
C THR A 461 -17.78 7.46 -25.15
N LYS A 462 -17.77 6.52 -26.09
CA LYS A 462 -17.71 6.83 -27.53
C LYS A 462 -18.88 7.71 -27.97
N PHE A 463 -20.08 7.43 -27.46
CA PHE A 463 -21.27 8.19 -27.80
C PHE A 463 -21.19 9.64 -27.27
N LEU A 464 -20.86 9.82 -25.97
CA LEU A 464 -20.73 11.14 -25.34
C LEU A 464 -19.61 11.97 -25.99
N SER A 465 -18.49 11.37 -26.35
CA SER A 465 -17.41 12.05 -27.06
C SER A 465 -17.84 12.57 -28.44
N ARG A 466 -18.68 11.82 -29.16
CA ARG A 466 -19.22 12.25 -30.48
C ARG A 466 -20.10 13.51 -30.38
N ILE A 467 -20.74 13.74 -29.25
CA ILE A 467 -21.57 14.93 -28.99
C ILE A 467 -20.83 16.02 -28.22
N ASN A 468 -19.48 15.98 -28.25
CA ASN A 468 -18.58 16.96 -27.63
C ASN A 468 -18.69 17.06 -26.10
N ILE A 469 -19.00 15.98 -25.40
CA ILE A 469 -18.88 15.88 -23.94
C ILE A 469 -17.53 15.28 -23.62
N SER A 470 -16.70 16.01 -22.85
CA SER A 470 -15.40 15.55 -22.42
C SER A 470 -15.55 14.46 -21.37
N CYS A 471 -15.20 13.21 -21.71
CA CYS A 471 -15.38 12.07 -20.84
C CYS A 471 -14.26 11.03 -21.00
N ARG A 472 -14.01 10.28 -19.92
CA ARG A 472 -13.15 9.10 -19.92
C ARG A 472 -13.87 7.92 -19.28
N TYR A 473 -13.39 6.70 -19.55
CA TYR A 473 -13.90 5.50 -18.90
C TYR A 473 -12.80 4.79 -18.09
N ILE A 474 -13.21 4.06 -17.08
CA ILE A 474 -12.35 3.18 -16.27
C ILE A 474 -13.00 1.80 -16.16
N HIS A 475 -12.19 0.74 -16.27
CA HIS A 475 -12.59 -0.63 -15.95
C HIS A 475 -11.43 -1.41 -15.30
N SER A 476 -11.62 -2.69 -14.99
CA SER A 476 -10.66 -3.52 -14.26
C SER A 476 -9.31 -3.71 -14.96
N ASP A 477 -9.26 -3.50 -16.29
CA ASP A 477 -8.08 -3.75 -17.10
C ASP A 477 -7.22 -2.48 -17.29
N VAL A 478 -7.70 -1.33 -16.79
CA VAL A 478 -6.92 -0.08 -16.71
C VAL A 478 -5.87 -0.25 -15.62
N ASP A 479 -4.60 -0.01 -15.99
CA ASP A 479 -3.48 -0.10 -15.06
C ASP A 479 -3.65 0.86 -13.88
N THR A 480 -3.03 0.51 -12.76
CA THR A 480 -3.11 1.30 -11.51
C THR A 480 -2.62 2.73 -11.72
N ILE A 481 -1.61 2.92 -12.57
CA ILE A 481 -1.02 4.22 -12.89
C ILE A 481 -2.01 5.06 -13.69
N GLU A 482 -2.47 4.53 -14.80
CA GLU A 482 -3.44 5.17 -15.67
C GLU A 482 -4.72 5.52 -14.89
N ARG A 483 -5.12 4.67 -13.94
CA ARG A 483 -6.25 4.95 -13.05
C ARG A 483 -6.03 6.19 -12.19
N VAL A 484 -4.85 6.35 -11.61
CA VAL A 484 -4.50 7.55 -10.81
C VAL A 484 -4.48 8.79 -11.70
N GLU A 485 -3.94 8.71 -12.91
CA GLU A 485 -3.92 9.81 -13.87
C GLU A 485 -5.33 10.24 -14.30
N ILE A 486 -6.20 9.29 -14.60
CA ILE A 486 -7.60 9.57 -14.96
C ILE A 486 -8.31 10.29 -13.81
N LEU A 487 -8.12 9.85 -12.56
CA LEU A 487 -8.75 10.48 -11.40
C LEU A 487 -8.21 11.88 -11.14
N TYR A 488 -6.90 12.07 -11.32
CA TYR A 488 -6.29 13.39 -11.23
C TYR A 488 -6.82 14.33 -12.33
N GLY A 489 -6.90 13.86 -13.58
CA GLY A 489 -7.46 14.63 -14.69
C GLY A 489 -8.92 15.04 -14.47
N LEU A 490 -9.75 14.16 -13.84
CA LEU A 490 -11.12 14.54 -13.45
C LEU A 490 -11.13 15.69 -12.44
N ARG A 491 -10.25 15.65 -11.43
CA ARG A 491 -10.15 16.70 -10.40
C ARG A 491 -9.67 18.03 -10.98
N GLU A 492 -8.64 18.00 -11.82
CA GLU A 492 -8.10 19.19 -12.49
C GLU A 492 -9.06 19.74 -13.58
N GLY A 493 -10.05 18.94 -13.98
CA GLY A 493 -11.02 19.36 -14.99
C GLY A 493 -10.57 19.20 -16.42
N GLU A 494 -9.64 18.29 -16.68
CA GLU A 494 -9.25 17.88 -18.04
C GLU A 494 -10.43 17.26 -18.79
N PHE A 495 -11.37 16.67 -18.05
CA PHE A 495 -12.64 16.16 -18.57
C PHE A 495 -13.72 16.23 -17.47
N ASP A 496 -15.00 16.15 -17.87
CA ASP A 496 -16.13 16.42 -17.00
C ASP A 496 -16.85 15.18 -16.47
N VAL A 497 -16.78 14.07 -17.23
CA VAL A 497 -17.54 12.84 -16.96
C VAL A 497 -16.62 11.65 -16.87
N LEU A 498 -16.71 10.90 -15.77
CA LEU A 498 -16.05 9.63 -15.61
C LEU A 498 -17.06 8.48 -15.64
N ILE A 499 -16.85 7.53 -16.52
CA ILE A 499 -17.75 6.39 -16.75
C ILE A 499 -17.07 5.09 -16.33
N GLY A 500 -17.79 4.19 -15.69
CA GLY A 500 -17.20 2.87 -15.39
C GLY A 500 -18.17 1.86 -14.77
N VAL A 501 -17.69 0.62 -14.65
CA VAL A 501 -18.50 -0.51 -14.17
C VAL A 501 -18.49 -0.61 -12.66
N ASN A 502 -17.32 -0.48 -12.06
CA ASN A 502 -17.10 -0.69 -10.63
C ASN A 502 -16.14 0.39 -10.07
N LEU A 503 -16.32 1.59 -10.56
CA LEU A 503 -15.40 2.70 -10.42
C LEU A 503 -15.08 3.10 -9.00
N LEU A 504 -15.96 2.77 -8.08
CA LEU A 504 -16.21 3.67 -6.97
C LEU A 504 -16.21 2.94 -5.63
N ARG A 505 -15.64 1.73 -5.59
CA ARG A 505 -15.70 0.97 -4.36
C ARG A 505 -14.93 1.65 -3.24
N GLU A 506 -13.73 2.26 -3.48
CA GLU A 506 -12.90 2.60 -2.32
C GLU A 506 -11.87 3.70 -2.62
N GLY A 507 -11.62 4.56 -1.61
CA GLY A 507 -10.45 5.43 -1.57
C GLY A 507 -10.50 6.70 -2.43
N LEU A 508 -11.63 7.03 -3.08
CA LEU A 508 -11.75 8.21 -3.90
C LEU A 508 -12.42 9.36 -3.14
N ASP A 509 -11.67 10.41 -2.90
CA ASP A 509 -12.16 11.66 -2.37
C ASP A 509 -12.29 12.68 -3.51
N LEU A 510 -13.51 12.84 -4.03
CA LEU A 510 -13.83 13.69 -5.18
C LEU A 510 -14.88 14.74 -4.80
N PRO A 511 -14.50 15.81 -4.11
CA PRO A 511 -15.43 16.88 -3.71
C PRO A 511 -16.03 17.65 -4.90
N GLU A 512 -15.43 17.55 -6.08
CA GLU A 512 -15.88 18.18 -7.32
C GLU A 512 -17.10 17.48 -7.93
N VAL A 513 -17.35 16.22 -7.53
CA VAL A 513 -18.48 15.43 -8.05
C VAL A 513 -19.79 15.84 -7.42
N SER A 514 -20.69 16.39 -8.22
CA SER A 514 -22.05 16.77 -7.80
C SER A 514 -23.13 15.79 -8.26
N LEU A 515 -22.87 14.99 -9.30
CA LEU A 515 -23.82 14.01 -9.81
C LEU A 515 -23.21 12.63 -9.91
N VAL A 516 -23.94 11.66 -9.36
CA VAL A 516 -23.70 10.22 -9.60
C VAL A 516 -24.91 9.64 -10.32
N ALA A 517 -24.71 9.18 -11.55
CA ALA A 517 -25.74 8.51 -12.35
C ALA A 517 -25.53 7.00 -12.33
N ILE A 518 -26.55 6.26 -11.93
CA ILE A 518 -26.54 4.80 -11.87
C ILE A 518 -27.46 4.27 -12.95
N MET A 519 -26.87 3.76 -14.03
CA MET A 519 -27.60 3.17 -15.14
C MET A 519 -28.14 1.80 -14.76
N ASP A 520 -29.34 1.44 -15.23
CA ASP A 520 -29.95 0.13 -15.02
C ASP A 520 -29.93 -0.29 -13.53
N ALA A 521 -30.38 0.61 -12.65
CA ALA A 521 -30.30 0.42 -11.20
C ALA A 521 -31.22 -0.71 -10.70
N ASP A 522 -32.23 -1.09 -11.47
CA ASP A 522 -33.18 -2.17 -11.17
C ASP A 522 -32.70 -3.59 -11.54
N LYS A 523 -31.51 -3.69 -12.15
CA LYS A 523 -30.89 -4.98 -12.45
C LYS A 523 -30.16 -5.51 -11.22
N GLU A 524 -30.89 -6.19 -10.33
CA GLU A 524 -30.32 -6.75 -9.10
C GLU A 524 -29.11 -7.65 -9.39
N GLY A 525 -28.09 -7.54 -8.54
CA GLY A 525 -26.85 -8.29 -8.61
C GLY A 525 -25.76 -7.63 -7.79
N PHE A 526 -24.55 -8.18 -7.83
CA PHE A 526 -23.43 -7.72 -7.04
C PHE A 526 -23.13 -6.20 -7.18
N LEU A 527 -23.26 -5.65 -8.42
CA LEU A 527 -23.02 -4.23 -8.70
C LEU A 527 -24.19 -3.31 -8.31
N ARG A 528 -25.33 -3.86 -7.98
CA ARG A 528 -26.55 -3.13 -7.60
C ARG A 528 -27.12 -3.64 -6.26
N SER A 529 -26.25 -4.27 -5.46
CA SER A 529 -26.56 -4.61 -4.06
C SER A 529 -26.70 -3.33 -3.22
N GLU A 530 -27.41 -3.39 -2.12
CA GLU A 530 -27.59 -2.30 -1.15
C GLU A 530 -26.25 -1.62 -0.82
N ARG A 531 -25.22 -2.39 -0.46
CA ARG A 531 -23.88 -1.88 -0.13
C ARG A 531 -23.23 -1.13 -1.32
N SER A 532 -23.31 -1.70 -2.52
CA SER A 532 -22.78 -1.07 -3.73
C SER A 532 -23.48 0.25 -4.05
N LEU A 533 -24.80 0.30 -3.92
CA LEU A 533 -25.59 1.50 -4.17
C LEU A 533 -25.29 2.59 -3.14
N ILE A 534 -25.19 2.26 -1.85
CA ILE A 534 -24.86 3.21 -0.76
C ILE A 534 -23.46 3.80 -0.99
N GLN A 535 -22.46 2.97 -1.29
CA GLN A 535 -21.10 3.44 -1.54
C GLN A 535 -20.99 4.33 -2.76
N THR A 536 -21.65 3.93 -3.84
CA THR A 536 -21.69 4.72 -5.07
C THR A 536 -22.38 6.05 -4.85
N SER A 537 -23.53 6.06 -4.16
CA SER A 537 -24.26 7.28 -3.80
C SER A 537 -23.43 8.20 -2.91
N GLY A 538 -22.69 7.65 -1.96
CA GLY A 538 -21.82 8.39 -1.05
C GLY A 538 -20.69 9.18 -1.74
N ARG A 539 -20.41 8.93 -3.02
CA ARG A 539 -19.41 9.71 -3.78
C ARG A 539 -19.86 11.15 -4.07
N ALA A 540 -21.17 11.40 -4.17
CA ALA A 540 -21.70 12.75 -4.28
C ALA A 540 -21.90 13.45 -2.92
N ALA A 541 -21.67 12.78 -1.80
CA ALA A 541 -21.94 13.30 -0.46
C ALA A 541 -20.95 14.40 0.01
N ARG A 542 -19.90 14.68 -0.74
CA ARG A 542 -18.89 15.71 -0.44
C ARG A 542 -19.15 17.04 -1.14
N ASN A 543 -20.10 17.07 -2.05
CA ASN A 543 -20.52 18.27 -2.75
C ASN A 543 -21.82 18.81 -2.15
N VAL A 544 -21.90 20.12 -1.97
CA VAL A 544 -23.11 20.79 -1.45
C VAL A 544 -24.33 20.54 -2.36
N ASN A 545 -24.09 20.44 -3.68
CA ASN A 545 -25.09 20.16 -4.70
C ASN A 545 -25.21 18.65 -5.02
N GLY A 546 -24.73 17.79 -4.12
CA GLY A 546 -24.70 16.35 -4.34
C GLY A 546 -26.05 15.74 -4.63
N CYS A 547 -26.16 15.02 -5.76
CA CYS A 547 -27.36 14.33 -6.23
C CYS A 547 -26.99 12.96 -6.80
N VAL A 548 -27.90 12.01 -6.65
CA VAL A 548 -27.81 10.67 -7.25
C VAL A 548 -29.05 10.44 -8.10
N ILE A 549 -28.85 10.04 -9.34
CA ILE A 549 -29.93 9.61 -10.23
C ILE A 549 -29.80 8.11 -10.43
N MET A 550 -30.86 7.38 -10.09
CA MET A 550 -30.98 5.94 -10.35
C MET A 550 -31.98 5.75 -11.49
N TYR A 551 -31.50 5.28 -12.64
CA TYR A 551 -32.37 4.93 -13.77
C TYR A 551 -32.94 3.54 -13.57
N ALA A 552 -34.26 3.44 -13.37
CA ALA A 552 -34.95 2.21 -13.04
C ALA A 552 -36.45 2.30 -13.37
N ASP A 553 -37.04 1.25 -13.90
CA ASP A 553 -38.48 1.13 -14.08
C ASP A 553 -39.18 0.55 -12.85
N LYS A 554 -38.41 -0.14 -12.00
CA LYS A 554 -38.91 -0.73 -10.76
C LYS A 554 -37.96 -0.46 -9.60
N ILE A 555 -38.52 -0.15 -8.44
CA ILE A 555 -37.70 -0.02 -7.23
C ILE A 555 -37.48 -1.43 -6.68
N THR A 556 -36.21 -1.83 -6.61
CA THR A 556 -35.83 -3.11 -6.02
C THR A 556 -35.68 -3.01 -4.52
N ASN A 557 -35.58 -4.14 -3.83
CA ASN A 557 -35.37 -4.15 -2.38
C ASN A 557 -34.05 -3.46 -1.98
N SER A 558 -32.99 -3.69 -2.74
CA SER A 558 -31.68 -3.04 -2.55
C SER A 558 -31.75 -1.51 -2.73
N MET A 559 -32.50 -1.03 -3.74
CA MET A 559 -32.75 0.39 -3.95
C MET A 559 -33.56 1.00 -2.78
N GLN A 560 -34.63 0.33 -2.35
CA GLN A 560 -35.48 0.82 -1.27
C GLN A 560 -34.69 1.01 0.02
N LYS A 561 -33.92 0.00 0.41
CA LYS A 561 -33.06 0.08 1.60
C LYS A 561 -32.03 1.20 1.51
N THR A 562 -31.44 1.40 0.31
CA THR A 562 -30.49 2.52 0.06
C THR A 562 -31.16 3.87 0.23
N ILE A 563 -32.37 4.04 -0.28
CA ILE A 563 -33.15 5.29 -0.15
C ILE A 563 -33.47 5.52 1.33
N ASP A 564 -34.03 4.53 2.01
CA ASP A 564 -34.42 4.64 3.42
C ASP A 564 -33.23 5.02 4.32
N GLN A 565 -32.09 4.37 4.14
CA GLN A 565 -30.89 4.68 4.90
C GLN A 565 -30.32 6.08 4.57
N THR A 566 -30.36 6.47 3.29
CA THR A 566 -29.89 7.80 2.88
C THR A 566 -30.79 8.89 3.44
N ASP A 567 -32.11 8.70 3.42
CA ASP A 567 -33.06 9.64 3.98
C ASP A 567 -32.97 9.75 5.50
N TYR A 568 -32.76 8.61 6.20
CA TYR A 568 -32.50 8.62 7.65
C TYR A 568 -31.26 9.45 8.00
N LYS A 569 -30.13 9.18 7.34
CA LYS A 569 -28.87 9.91 7.55
C LYS A 569 -29.03 11.40 7.23
N ARG A 570 -29.71 11.72 6.11
CA ARG A 570 -30.00 13.08 5.69
C ARG A 570 -30.88 13.83 6.71
N LYS A 571 -31.89 13.19 7.26
CA LYS A 571 -32.75 13.75 8.29
C LYS A 571 -31.96 14.08 9.56
N LYS A 572 -31.21 13.12 10.08
CA LYS A 572 -30.35 13.26 11.27
C LYS A 572 -29.38 14.44 11.12
N GLN A 573 -28.69 14.53 9.97
CA GLN A 573 -27.78 15.64 9.67
C GLN A 573 -28.51 16.98 9.57
N THR A 574 -29.71 17.03 8.98
CA THR A 574 -30.50 18.25 8.83
C THR A 574 -30.96 18.78 10.19
N GLU A 575 -31.39 17.90 11.08
CA GLU A 575 -31.79 18.24 12.45
C GLU A 575 -30.60 18.79 13.24
N TYR A 576 -29.43 18.14 13.14
CA TYR A 576 -28.19 18.60 13.76
C TYR A 576 -27.78 19.98 13.24
N ASN A 577 -27.83 20.20 11.92
CA ASN A 577 -27.48 21.49 11.31
C ASN A 577 -28.41 22.62 11.79
N LYS A 578 -29.70 22.34 11.93
CA LYS A 578 -30.68 23.31 12.45
C LYS A 578 -30.39 23.65 13.91
N LEU A 579 -30.15 22.66 14.75
CA LEU A 579 -29.87 22.84 16.18
C LEU A 579 -28.59 23.66 16.41
N HIS A 580 -27.53 23.37 15.66
CA HIS A 580 -26.22 24.03 15.78
C HIS A 580 -26.03 25.23 14.83
N LYS A 581 -27.06 25.60 14.06
CA LYS A 581 -27.02 26.71 13.08
C LYS A 581 -25.87 26.60 12.09
N LEU A 582 -25.56 25.35 11.66
CA LEU A 582 -24.49 25.04 10.71
C LEU A 582 -25.00 25.24 9.27
N THR A 583 -24.18 25.94 8.48
CA THR A 583 -24.36 26.02 7.03
C THR A 583 -23.42 25.02 6.38
N PRO A 584 -23.92 24.10 5.51
CA PRO A 584 -23.06 23.16 4.79
C PRO A 584 -21.94 23.86 4.03
N LYS A 585 -20.69 23.42 4.24
CA LYS A 585 -19.50 23.98 3.56
C LYS A 585 -18.71 22.86 2.90
N PRO A 586 -18.22 23.05 1.67
CA PRO A 586 -17.35 22.09 1.02
C PRO A 586 -16.03 21.98 1.78
N ILE A 587 -15.42 20.80 1.77
CA ILE A 587 -14.08 20.58 2.33
C ILE A 587 -13.07 21.06 1.27
N ILE A 588 -12.38 22.15 1.57
CA ILE A 588 -11.24 22.62 0.78
C ILE A 588 -9.99 22.03 1.46
N LYS A 589 -9.48 20.90 0.95
CA LYS A 589 -8.14 20.45 1.34
C LYS A 589 -7.14 21.35 0.61
N LYS A 590 -6.34 22.11 1.36
CA LYS A 590 -5.13 22.71 0.79
C LYS A 590 -4.27 21.56 0.27
N SER A 591 -3.83 21.66 -0.99
CA SER A 591 -2.85 20.75 -1.55
C SER A 591 -1.49 21.05 -0.90
N GLU A 592 -1.32 20.63 0.34
CA GLU A 592 0.02 20.57 0.93
C GLU A 592 0.68 19.31 0.41
N ASN A 593 1.92 19.45 -0.04
CA ASN A 593 2.82 18.42 -0.53
C ASN A 593 2.74 17.16 0.35
N SER A 594 1.82 16.30 0.05
CA SER A 594 1.61 15.09 0.83
C SER A 594 2.73 14.11 0.51
N ILE A 595 3.10 13.29 1.49
CA ILE A 595 4.00 12.14 1.32
C ILE A 595 3.54 11.26 0.14
N THR A 596 2.24 11.25 -0.18
CA THR A 596 1.69 10.70 -1.43
C THR A 596 2.33 11.28 -2.70
N GLU A 597 2.83 12.50 -2.68
CA GLU A 597 3.61 13.06 -3.80
C GLU A 597 5.04 12.52 -3.84
N LYS A 598 5.64 12.25 -2.68
CA LYS A 598 6.97 11.62 -2.57
C LYS A 598 6.93 10.10 -2.82
N LEU A 599 5.82 9.44 -2.45
CA LEU A 599 5.58 8.02 -2.69
C LEU A 599 5.01 7.74 -4.09
N ASN A 600 4.77 8.78 -4.90
CA ASN A 600 4.33 8.65 -6.27
C ASN A 600 5.56 8.75 -7.19
N PRO A 601 6.22 7.62 -7.54
CA PRO A 601 7.39 7.62 -8.43
C PRO A 601 7.08 8.22 -9.81
N TYR A 602 5.82 8.47 -10.11
CA TYR A 602 5.31 8.96 -11.39
C TYR A 602 5.28 10.48 -11.52
N LYS A 603 5.38 11.25 -10.41
CA LYS A 603 5.58 12.71 -10.53
C LYS A 603 7.02 13.10 -10.93
N VAL A 604 7.99 12.27 -10.62
CA VAL A 604 9.39 12.51 -11.06
C VAL A 604 9.49 12.43 -12.59
N ASN A 605 8.69 11.61 -13.26
CA ASN A 605 8.64 11.55 -14.72
C ASN A 605 7.79 12.67 -15.35
N LYS A 606 6.77 13.21 -14.66
CA LYS A 606 5.97 14.37 -15.18
C LYS A 606 6.68 15.72 -15.06
N ILE A 607 7.70 15.84 -14.23
CA ILE A 607 8.60 17.04 -14.23
C ILE A 607 9.44 17.07 -15.51
N ILE A 608 9.60 15.93 -16.19
CA ILE A 608 10.29 15.83 -17.48
C ILE A 608 9.34 16.03 -18.68
N ASP A 609 8.01 15.77 -18.52
CA ASP A 609 7.01 15.85 -19.61
C ASP A 609 6.17 17.14 -19.64
N ASN A 610 6.24 17.98 -18.62
CA ASN A 610 5.75 19.35 -18.78
C ASN A 610 6.75 20.11 -19.63
N ASN A 611 6.38 20.39 -20.86
CA ASN A 611 6.91 21.42 -21.77
C ASN A 611 7.08 22.80 -21.08
N LYS A 612 7.94 22.90 -20.11
CA LYS A 612 8.87 24.01 -20.02
C LYS A 612 9.96 23.59 -20.99
N GLU A 613 10.03 24.27 -22.11
CA GLU A 613 11.22 24.33 -22.95
C GLU A 613 12.40 24.32 -21.99
N ILE A 614 13.04 23.15 -21.87
CA ILE A 614 14.33 23.07 -21.19
C ILE A 614 15.16 24.02 -22.02
N ASN A 615 15.53 25.14 -21.43
CA ASN A 615 16.36 26.10 -22.14
C ASN A 615 17.74 25.45 -22.21
N PHE A 616 17.91 24.63 -23.26
CA PHE A 616 19.10 23.82 -23.52
C PHE A 616 20.38 24.71 -23.63
N ASP A 617 20.19 26.01 -23.84
CA ASP A 617 21.27 26.96 -23.87
C ASP A 617 21.95 27.19 -22.51
N LYS A 618 21.29 26.82 -21.40
CA LYS A 618 21.85 26.97 -20.05
C LYS A 618 22.53 25.72 -19.51
N LEU A 619 22.41 24.55 -20.16
CA LEU A 619 23.02 23.31 -19.72
C LEU A 619 24.51 23.25 -20.07
N SER A 620 25.34 22.70 -19.20
CA SER A 620 26.75 22.45 -19.48
C SER A 620 26.92 21.29 -20.48
N LEU A 621 28.06 21.21 -21.16
CA LEU A 621 28.39 20.12 -22.10
C LEU A 621 28.30 18.74 -21.42
N ILE A 622 28.70 18.63 -20.16
CA ILE A 622 28.67 17.39 -19.36
C ILE A 622 27.22 16.95 -19.09
N GLU A 623 26.34 17.89 -18.77
CA GLU A 623 24.91 17.60 -18.55
C GLU A 623 24.22 17.16 -19.84
N ILE A 624 24.57 17.77 -20.98
CA ILE A 624 24.04 17.36 -22.30
C ILE A 624 24.54 15.95 -22.67
N GLU A 625 25.82 15.62 -22.40
CA GLU A 625 26.34 14.27 -22.65
C GLU A 625 25.70 13.21 -21.80
N ASN A 626 25.40 13.49 -20.52
CA ASN A 626 24.67 12.61 -19.64
C ASN A 626 23.22 12.40 -20.12
N LEU A 627 22.55 13.47 -20.56
CA LEU A 627 21.22 13.39 -21.15
C LEU A 627 21.19 12.53 -22.42
N ILE A 628 22.16 12.73 -23.33
CA ILE A 628 22.32 11.93 -24.55
C ILE A 628 22.47 10.44 -24.20
N LYS A 629 23.33 10.10 -23.23
CA LYS A 629 23.55 8.72 -22.79
C LYS A 629 22.30 8.09 -22.20
N LYS A 630 21.55 8.84 -21.39
CA LYS A 630 20.29 8.40 -20.77
C LYS A 630 19.22 8.17 -21.83
N THR A 631 18.95 9.15 -22.70
CA THR A 631 17.93 9.05 -23.76
C THR A 631 18.24 7.91 -24.73
N LYS A 632 19.51 7.66 -25.05
CA LYS A 632 19.95 6.55 -25.89
C LYS A 632 19.66 5.18 -25.26
N ASN A 633 19.91 5.05 -23.95
CA ASN A 633 19.62 3.81 -23.22
C ASN A 633 18.11 3.55 -23.14
N GLU A 634 17.30 4.58 -22.87
CA GLU A 634 15.84 4.49 -22.83
C GLU A 634 15.28 4.13 -24.22
N MET A 635 15.75 4.76 -25.28
CA MET A 635 15.38 4.43 -26.68
C MET A 635 15.65 2.93 -26.98
N GLN A 636 16.84 2.44 -26.60
CA GLN A 636 17.20 1.04 -26.84
C GLN A 636 16.33 0.09 -26.01
N LYS A 637 15.98 0.47 -24.78
CA LYS A 637 15.08 -0.30 -23.92
C LYS A 637 13.68 -0.39 -24.53
N MET A 638 13.12 0.73 -25.00
CA MET A 638 11.81 0.77 -25.66
C MET A 638 11.81 -0.01 -26.99
N ALA A 639 12.88 0.09 -27.77
CA ALA A 639 13.01 -0.70 -29.01
C ALA A 639 13.06 -2.22 -28.74
N LYS A 640 13.78 -2.65 -27.69
CA LYS A 640 13.81 -4.06 -27.28
C LYS A 640 12.46 -4.57 -26.78
N SER A 641 11.67 -3.69 -26.14
CA SER A 641 10.30 -3.99 -25.67
C SER A 641 9.24 -3.85 -26.79
N LEU A 642 9.64 -3.66 -28.06
CA LEU A 642 8.76 -3.49 -29.23
C LEU A 642 7.84 -2.25 -29.19
N HIS A 643 8.12 -1.28 -28.33
CA HIS A 643 7.41 0.01 -28.24
C HIS A 643 7.99 1.00 -29.26
N PHE A 644 7.80 0.73 -30.55
CA PHE A 644 8.45 1.46 -31.63
C PHE A 644 8.04 2.94 -31.77
N VAL A 645 6.84 3.31 -31.34
CA VAL A 645 6.36 4.71 -31.37
C VAL A 645 7.10 5.55 -30.33
N GLU A 646 7.27 5.05 -29.11
CA GLU A 646 8.01 5.69 -28.04
C GLU A 646 9.52 5.71 -28.36
N ALA A 647 10.07 4.63 -28.86
CA ALA A 647 11.45 4.58 -29.32
C ALA A 647 11.72 5.61 -30.45
N GLY A 648 10.75 5.83 -31.34
CA GLY A 648 10.81 6.88 -32.36
C GLY A 648 10.88 8.30 -31.79
N LYS A 649 10.04 8.61 -30.80
CA LYS A 649 10.06 9.92 -30.10
C LYS A 649 11.38 10.16 -29.38
N LEU A 650 11.90 9.15 -28.66
CA LEU A 650 13.20 9.24 -27.99
C LEU A 650 14.37 9.41 -28.97
N ARG A 651 14.31 8.78 -30.14
CA ARG A 651 15.28 8.99 -31.22
C ARG A 651 15.28 10.44 -31.70
N ASP A 652 14.11 11.03 -31.92
CA ASP A 652 13.98 12.40 -32.39
C ASP A 652 14.47 13.41 -31.34
N GLN A 653 14.28 13.10 -30.03
CA GLN A 653 14.89 13.86 -28.93
C GLN A 653 16.41 13.70 -28.90
N LEU A 654 16.94 12.51 -29.14
CA LEU A 654 18.36 12.24 -29.19
C LEU A 654 19.05 13.08 -30.28
N PHE A 655 18.47 13.15 -31.47
CA PHE A 655 18.99 13.97 -32.55
C PHE A 655 19.05 15.46 -32.19
N LYS A 656 18.00 15.99 -31.54
CA LYS A 656 18.00 17.39 -31.04
C LYS A 656 19.14 17.67 -30.04
N LEU A 657 19.34 16.74 -29.09
CA LEU A 657 20.40 16.86 -28.08
C LEU A 657 21.79 16.78 -28.71
N GLU A 658 22.02 15.94 -29.70
CA GLU A 658 23.28 15.82 -30.45
C GLU A 658 23.55 17.08 -31.27
N GLU A 659 22.52 17.67 -31.88
CA GLU A 659 22.66 18.95 -32.60
C GLU A 659 23.05 20.10 -31.68
N ILE A 660 22.44 20.20 -30.49
CA ILE A 660 22.78 21.21 -29.48
C ILE A 660 24.20 21.01 -28.94
N LYS A 661 24.59 19.73 -28.69
CA LYS A 661 25.97 19.41 -28.31
C LYS A 661 26.98 19.87 -29.33
N ASN A 662 26.71 19.65 -30.62
CA ASN A 662 27.60 20.03 -31.72
C ASN A 662 27.69 21.55 -31.85
N LYS A 663 26.61 22.30 -31.68
CA LYS A 663 26.61 23.76 -31.65
C LYS A 663 27.46 24.28 -30.49
N LYS A 664 27.31 23.75 -29.28
CA LYS A 664 28.12 24.18 -28.10
C LYS A 664 29.58 23.74 -28.12
N LYS A 665 29.97 22.84 -28.99
CA LYS A 665 31.38 22.49 -29.25
C LYS A 665 32.05 23.38 -30.30
N ALA A 666 31.25 24.05 -31.10
CA ALA A 666 31.72 24.95 -32.17
C ALA A 666 31.86 26.41 -31.70
N ASP A 667 31.15 26.77 -30.62
CA ASP A 667 31.32 28.00 -29.86
C ASP A 667 32.41 27.81 -28.75
#